data_bbd141863c94ed33192bf4ef3ba4a399
#
_entry.id   bbd141863c94ed33192bf4ef3ba4a399
#
_cell.length_a   1.000
_cell.length_b   1.000
_cell.length_c   1.000
_cell.angle_alpha   90.00
_cell.angle_beta   90.00
_cell.angle_gamma   90.00
#
_symmetry.space_group_name_H-M   'P 1'
#
loop_
_entity.id
_entity.type
_entity.pdbx_description
1 polymer ?
#
loop_
_entity_poly.entity_id
_entity_poly.type
_entity_poly.pdbx_seq_one_letter_code
_entity_poly.pdbx_strand_id
1 'polypeptide(L)'
;MKKQILFLLWLTGMVLQAQTKVSGSVKDTDGFPIAFANVLFPGSTIGTITNDDGSFYLESEQTYTQISVSFIGFETLTLLLENQTNYDLQIVLEEAAEQLQSVTLVSGKQSKKNNPAIDILRKIWAKKRSNGLGKFNQYAYDKYEKIEFDLNTIDSALMNSKMFKGLEFVFKDLDTSGITGKTYLPIFLNETVSKVYGDNTINEEKEVVRGVKNSGFNGNQAIMAYLKDLYATYDIYDNYLNFFGKSFTSPLSKTGIDTYNYVLADSTFIGDKWCYNIIYYPRRKSELTFKGDFWVNDSTFAIAKINMAMTKSANLNWVKELYVEQDFEVLSDSVFLLKRESMLSDFSYSNKEKSKGVYGKRTTVYDGFEFDVPKSRRFYTEDYNALRPELFERDSSFWATNRLETLNKDEAGIYKLIDTLKTVPKFKTYYNLVSILESGYIELDRQNIDIGDVYSIFGYNQAEGNRLRAGARTFRGQNDLWRLEGYVAYGFSDKKFKHGFFAQAILDPKIRLLISGGHRRDIEQLGLSLTATNDLMGRSIASSSVFTVGNNDKLSQINLTAFTLSAEPVKNLTMSLGASYRRVQAALPELFPLDFVYEPTILGSKNSLNQLDFTARMLYTPGRKVIGYGVDPKPVNEDYPSLMVQYVHGQKNLLDSDFNFNRVQLSYIRPWQIGGIGTLRTSIEAGRTFDPLPLALLHVVPGNQTLFTIYNTFPNLDFYEFVTDTYVSGHLEHNFNGRLFSRIPFLRALNLREIIGVRGVWGTLSEENIALNAPSRLTLNAPNKNAYWEYSVGIGNIFKVFRIDANFRGNYLDVPGARPFSITGSFGFGF
;
A
#
# COMPACT_ATOMS: atom_id res chain seq x y z
N MET A 1 11.06 53.60 -28.94
CA MET A 1 11.09 52.66 -27.81
C MET A 1 9.85 52.72 -26.91
N LYS A 2 9.39 53.85 -26.34
CA LYS A 2 8.20 53.87 -25.43
C LYS A 2 6.88 53.41 -26.14
N LYS A 3 6.65 53.72 -27.42
CA LYS A 3 5.46 53.28 -28.14
C LYS A 3 5.48 51.81 -28.56
N GLN A 4 6.64 51.22 -28.71
CA GLN A 4 6.81 49.76 -29.00
C GLN A 4 6.63 48.92 -27.75
N ILE A 5 7.02 49.42 -26.61
CA ILE A 5 6.79 48.75 -25.31
C ILE A 5 5.30 48.78 -24.94
N LEU A 6 4.59 49.90 -25.25
CA LEU A 6 3.15 49.97 -25.02
C LEU A 6 2.35 49.05 -25.94
N PHE A 7 2.79 48.84 -27.19
CA PHE A 7 2.19 47.90 -28.13
C PHE A 7 2.46 46.44 -27.72
N LEU A 8 3.66 46.15 -27.18
CA LEU A 8 3.97 44.79 -26.64
C LEU A 8 3.14 44.49 -25.38
N LEU A 9 2.97 45.50 -24.49
CA LEU A 9 2.09 45.38 -23.31
C LEU A 9 0.61 45.22 -23.69
N TRP A 10 0.18 45.78 -24.82
CA TRP A 10 -1.17 45.60 -25.30
C TRP A 10 -1.41 44.23 -25.99
N LEU A 11 -0.36 43.62 -26.58
CA LEU A 11 -0.40 42.30 -27.15
C LEU A 11 -0.36 41.20 -26.09
N THR A 12 0.29 41.41 -24.91
CA THR A 12 0.33 40.46 -23.79
C THR A 12 -0.96 40.45 -22.95
N GLY A 13 -1.86 41.41 -23.17
CA GLY A 13 -3.18 41.48 -22.52
C GLY A 13 -4.27 40.61 -23.16
N MET A 14 -3.99 39.88 -24.26
CA MET A 14 -4.99 39.14 -25.02
C MET A 14 -5.00 37.59 -24.88
N VAL A 15 -4.31 37.04 -23.87
CA VAL A 15 -4.41 35.60 -23.58
C VAL A 15 -4.77 35.41 -22.11
N LEU A 16 -5.87 35.99 -21.67
CA LEU A 16 -6.60 35.49 -20.52
C LEU A 16 -7.54 34.39 -21.06
N GLN A 17 -7.17 33.15 -21.01
CA GLN A 17 -8.11 32.06 -21.14
C GLN A 17 -9.10 32.18 -20.00
N ALA A 18 -10.32 32.49 -20.33
CA ALA A 18 -11.38 32.69 -19.37
C ALA A 18 -11.90 31.32 -18.96
N GLN A 19 -11.56 30.89 -17.75
CA GLN A 19 -12.13 29.71 -17.10
C GLN A 19 -13.54 30.04 -16.60
N THR A 20 -14.47 29.10 -16.74
CA THR A 20 -15.82 29.24 -16.16
C THR A 20 -15.87 28.48 -14.83
N LYS A 21 -16.18 29.18 -13.74
CA LYS A 21 -16.31 28.61 -12.38
C LYS A 21 -17.69 28.94 -11.82
N VAL A 22 -18.40 27.91 -11.37
CA VAL A 22 -19.75 28.06 -10.83
C VAL A 22 -19.90 27.23 -9.56
N SER A 23 -20.43 27.82 -8.52
CA SER A 23 -20.83 27.12 -7.31
C SER A 23 -22.19 27.61 -6.80
N GLY A 24 -22.87 26.80 -6.06
CA GLY A 24 -24.17 27.15 -5.51
C GLY A 24 -24.86 25.99 -4.79
N SER A 25 -26.14 26.17 -4.51
CA SER A 25 -27.01 25.14 -3.95
C SER A 25 -28.29 25.04 -4.73
N VAL A 26 -28.81 23.80 -4.89
CA VAL A 26 -30.06 23.47 -5.55
C VAL A 26 -31.08 23.05 -4.51
N LYS A 27 -32.27 23.65 -4.53
CA LYS A 27 -33.40 23.40 -3.63
C LYS A 27 -34.68 23.23 -4.43
N ASP A 28 -35.69 22.61 -3.81
CA ASP A 28 -37.05 22.63 -4.31
C ASP A 28 -37.81 23.92 -3.87
N THR A 29 -39.03 24.07 -4.31
CA THR A 29 -39.89 25.22 -3.99
C THR A 29 -40.22 25.31 -2.49
N ASP A 30 -40.15 24.21 -1.75
CA ASP A 30 -40.34 24.18 -0.29
C ASP A 30 -39.07 24.47 0.51
N GLY A 31 -37.96 24.69 -0.19
CA GLY A 31 -36.66 25.05 0.39
C GLY A 31 -35.83 23.85 0.86
N PHE A 32 -36.22 22.61 0.57
CA PHE A 32 -35.41 21.43 0.85
C PHE A 32 -34.32 21.26 -0.19
N PRO A 33 -33.08 20.86 0.23
CA PRO A 33 -32.00 20.68 -0.68
C PRO A 33 -32.24 19.48 -1.59
N ILE A 34 -32.03 19.66 -2.90
CA ILE A 34 -32.10 18.60 -3.90
C ILE A 34 -30.70 17.99 -4.02
N ALA A 35 -30.52 16.83 -3.42
CA ALA A 35 -29.31 16.05 -3.56
C ALA A 35 -29.25 15.33 -4.92
N PHE A 36 -28.06 15.28 -5.52
CA PHE A 36 -27.79 14.58 -6.79
C PHE A 36 -28.47 15.20 -8.03
N ALA A 37 -28.87 16.46 -7.97
CA ALA A 37 -29.27 17.19 -9.16
C ALA A 37 -28.07 17.32 -10.11
N ASN A 38 -28.32 17.07 -11.40
CA ASN A 38 -27.30 17.19 -12.43
C ASN A 38 -27.10 18.68 -12.77
N VAL A 39 -25.84 19.14 -12.73
CA VAL A 39 -25.43 20.51 -13.07
C VAL A 39 -24.40 20.42 -14.18
N LEU A 40 -24.71 20.90 -15.38
CA LEU A 40 -23.81 20.78 -16.54
C LEU A 40 -23.77 22.09 -17.36
N PHE A 41 -22.71 22.24 -18.12
CA PHE A 41 -22.63 23.27 -19.17
C PHE A 41 -23.32 22.76 -20.43
N PRO A 42 -24.42 23.43 -20.88
CA PRO A 42 -25.18 22.99 -22.04
C PRO A 42 -24.31 22.79 -23.29
N GLY A 43 -24.52 21.65 -23.97
CA GLY A 43 -23.77 21.29 -25.17
C GLY A 43 -22.37 20.72 -24.89
N SER A 44 -22.07 20.43 -23.65
CA SER A 44 -20.80 19.79 -23.23
C SER A 44 -21.06 18.55 -22.37
N THR A 45 -20.01 17.74 -22.15
CA THR A 45 -19.99 16.63 -21.19
C THR A 45 -19.46 17.06 -19.81
N ILE A 46 -19.20 18.35 -19.62
CA ILE A 46 -18.66 18.89 -18.39
C ILE A 46 -19.82 19.21 -17.44
N GLY A 47 -19.90 18.45 -16.36
CA GLY A 47 -20.95 18.57 -15.37
C GLY A 47 -20.55 18.00 -14.02
N THR A 48 -21.38 18.24 -13.02
CA THR A 48 -21.28 17.73 -11.65
C THR A 48 -22.66 17.39 -11.12
N ILE A 49 -22.73 16.72 -9.97
CA ILE A 49 -23.99 16.49 -9.26
C ILE A 49 -23.96 17.18 -7.89
N THR A 50 -25.11 17.65 -7.43
CA THR A 50 -25.19 18.25 -6.10
C THR A 50 -24.89 17.24 -4.98
N ASN A 51 -24.32 17.71 -3.89
CA ASN A 51 -24.08 16.95 -2.67
C ASN A 51 -25.37 16.66 -1.91
N ASP A 52 -25.30 15.91 -0.79
CA ASP A 52 -26.45 15.60 0.08
C ASP A 52 -27.15 16.85 0.66
N ASP A 53 -26.45 17.96 0.72
CA ASP A 53 -26.95 19.28 1.18
C ASP A 53 -27.38 20.19 0.02
N GLY A 54 -27.43 19.65 -1.20
CA GLY A 54 -27.79 20.38 -2.41
C GLY A 54 -26.68 21.27 -2.98
N SER A 55 -25.50 21.34 -2.34
CA SER A 55 -24.39 22.17 -2.82
C SER A 55 -23.68 21.56 -4.02
N PHE A 56 -23.13 22.40 -4.92
CA PHE A 56 -22.33 21.96 -6.05
C PHE A 56 -21.19 22.91 -6.35
N TYR A 57 -20.18 22.41 -7.07
CA TYR A 57 -19.12 23.19 -7.70
C TYR A 57 -18.82 22.60 -9.07
N LEU A 58 -18.74 23.47 -10.10
CA LEU A 58 -18.48 23.09 -11.50
C LEU A 58 -17.47 24.06 -12.10
N GLU A 59 -16.43 23.55 -12.75
CA GLU A 59 -15.40 24.35 -13.41
C GLU A 59 -15.05 23.80 -14.78
N SER A 60 -14.71 24.68 -15.70
CA SER A 60 -14.21 24.36 -17.02
C SER A 60 -13.12 25.32 -17.48
N GLU A 61 -12.13 24.82 -18.19
CA GLU A 61 -11.13 25.63 -18.89
C GLU A 61 -11.72 26.39 -20.11
N GLN A 62 -12.92 25.97 -20.55
CA GLN A 62 -13.64 26.64 -21.63
C GLN A 62 -14.63 27.66 -21.08
N THR A 63 -14.93 28.67 -21.88
CA THR A 63 -15.91 29.69 -21.53
C THR A 63 -17.31 29.20 -21.83
N TYR A 64 -18.16 29.14 -20.81
CA TYR A 64 -19.59 28.86 -20.92
C TYR A 64 -20.37 30.04 -20.39
N THR A 65 -21.47 30.33 -21.07
CA THR A 65 -22.37 31.46 -20.72
C THR A 65 -23.64 30.99 -20.02
N GLN A 66 -23.79 29.68 -19.87
CA GLN A 66 -24.99 29.08 -19.27
C GLN A 66 -24.63 27.82 -18.48
N ILE A 67 -25.42 27.54 -17.44
CA ILE A 67 -25.48 26.22 -16.80
C ILE A 67 -26.90 25.67 -16.92
N SER A 68 -27.01 24.38 -17.02
CA SER A 68 -28.28 23.65 -16.96
C SER A 68 -28.31 22.80 -15.70
N VAL A 69 -29.38 22.92 -14.94
CA VAL A 69 -29.62 22.13 -13.75
C VAL A 69 -30.87 21.31 -13.95
N SER A 70 -30.74 20.01 -13.84
CA SER A 70 -31.85 19.08 -14.03
C SER A 70 -31.92 18.05 -12.91
N PHE A 71 -33.12 17.70 -12.56
CA PHE A 71 -33.39 16.62 -11.63
C PHE A 71 -34.72 15.98 -12.02
N ILE A 72 -34.82 14.65 -11.88
CA ILE A 72 -36.02 13.92 -12.31
C ILE A 72 -37.21 14.34 -11.46
N GLY A 73 -38.31 14.68 -12.15
CA GLY A 73 -39.53 15.19 -11.49
C GLY A 73 -39.54 16.71 -11.35
N PHE A 74 -38.50 17.39 -11.84
CA PHE A 74 -38.40 18.85 -11.84
C PHE A 74 -38.17 19.35 -13.25
N GLU A 75 -38.61 20.56 -13.53
CA GLU A 75 -38.31 21.23 -14.78
C GLU A 75 -36.82 21.54 -14.87
N THR A 76 -36.22 21.26 -16.04
CA THR A 76 -34.82 21.60 -16.28
C THR A 76 -34.67 23.12 -16.35
N LEU A 77 -33.89 23.66 -15.45
CA LEU A 77 -33.59 25.09 -15.39
C LEU A 77 -32.27 25.40 -16.06
N THR A 78 -32.27 26.29 -17.03
CA THR A 78 -31.04 26.82 -17.65
C THR A 78 -30.85 28.27 -17.19
N LEU A 79 -29.71 28.53 -16.60
CA LEU A 79 -29.35 29.86 -16.07
C LEU A 79 -28.23 30.46 -16.90
N LEU A 80 -28.38 31.76 -17.20
CA LEU A 80 -27.31 32.56 -17.80
C LEU A 80 -26.30 32.95 -16.73
N LEU A 81 -25.04 32.77 -17.04
CA LEU A 81 -23.94 33.17 -16.17
C LEU A 81 -23.59 34.65 -16.47
N GLU A 82 -23.75 35.53 -15.49
CA GLU A 82 -23.45 36.96 -15.64
C GLU A 82 -21.95 37.21 -15.81
N ASN A 83 -21.13 36.38 -15.20
CA ASN A 83 -19.68 36.43 -15.25
C ASN A 83 -19.09 35.07 -15.48
N GLN A 84 -17.80 34.98 -15.79
CA GLN A 84 -17.06 33.72 -15.87
C GLN A 84 -16.89 33.03 -14.53
N THR A 85 -17.06 33.77 -13.45
CA THR A 85 -16.97 33.24 -12.07
C THR A 85 -18.24 33.63 -11.34
N ASN A 86 -19.06 32.64 -11.00
CA ASN A 86 -20.34 32.79 -10.30
C ASN A 86 -20.33 31.91 -9.06
N TYR A 87 -20.37 32.50 -7.89
CA TYR A 87 -20.37 31.81 -6.61
C TYR A 87 -21.70 32.00 -5.86
N ASP A 88 -22.03 31.01 -5.01
CA ASP A 88 -23.23 31.01 -4.15
C ASP A 88 -24.56 31.16 -4.88
N LEU A 89 -24.66 30.57 -6.09
CA LEU A 89 -25.92 30.53 -6.83
C LEU A 89 -26.96 29.75 -6.01
N GLN A 90 -28.10 30.40 -5.78
CA GLN A 90 -29.27 29.78 -5.17
C GLN A 90 -30.24 29.37 -6.26
N ILE A 91 -30.31 28.08 -6.54
CA ILE A 91 -31.07 27.50 -7.62
C ILE A 91 -32.30 26.81 -7.03
N VAL A 92 -33.49 27.21 -7.49
CA VAL A 92 -34.75 26.59 -7.11
C VAL A 92 -35.31 25.90 -8.35
N LEU A 93 -35.54 24.58 -8.27
CA LEU A 93 -36.17 23.81 -9.31
C LEU A 93 -37.68 23.70 -9.01
N GLU A 94 -38.50 23.93 -10.03
CA GLU A 94 -39.96 23.76 -9.98
C GLU A 94 -40.31 22.32 -10.36
N GLU A 95 -41.34 21.73 -9.73
CA GLU A 95 -41.81 20.41 -10.08
C GLU A 95 -42.41 20.41 -11.50
N ALA A 96 -42.07 19.43 -12.33
CA ALA A 96 -42.54 19.33 -13.69
C ALA A 96 -44.02 18.96 -13.74
N ALA A 97 -44.86 19.78 -14.39
CA ALA A 97 -46.30 19.64 -14.44
C ALA A 97 -46.81 18.59 -15.44
N GLU A 98 -45.97 17.97 -16.28
CA GLU A 98 -46.40 16.99 -17.29
C GLU A 98 -45.98 15.57 -16.96
N GLN A 99 -47.00 14.68 -16.93
CA GLN A 99 -46.87 13.22 -16.84
C GLN A 99 -46.22 12.63 -18.11
N LEU A 100 -44.89 12.58 -18.16
CA LEU A 100 -44.21 11.46 -18.78
C LEU A 100 -44.30 10.32 -17.74
N GLN A 101 -44.74 9.11 -18.18
CA GLN A 101 -45.01 7.97 -17.31
C GLN A 101 -44.07 7.94 -16.09
N SER A 102 -44.67 8.30 -14.96
CA SER A 102 -44.01 8.71 -13.72
C SER A 102 -42.90 7.78 -13.30
N VAL A 103 -41.65 8.23 -13.45
CA VAL A 103 -40.59 7.80 -12.54
C VAL A 103 -40.55 8.81 -11.41
N THR A 104 -41.39 8.61 -10.44
CA THR A 104 -41.47 9.40 -9.21
C THR A 104 -40.15 9.16 -8.47
N LEU A 105 -39.27 10.13 -8.42
CA LEU A 105 -38.12 10.12 -7.53
C LEU A 105 -38.61 10.40 -6.13
N VAL A 106 -38.84 9.35 -5.43
CA VAL A 106 -39.02 9.40 -3.97
C VAL A 106 -37.59 9.46 -3.41
N SER A 107 -37.27 10.50 -2.65
CA SER A 107 -36.08 10.51 -1.79
C SER A 107 -36.23 9.30 -0.86
N GLY A 108 -35.49 8.24 -1.13
CA GLY A 108 -35.62 6.98 -0.39
C GLY A 108 -35.12 5.78 -1.19
N LYS A 109 -35.27 4.60 -0.62
CA LYS A 109 -34.88 3.35 -1.27
C LYS A 109 -35.68 3.13 -2.55
N GLN A 110 -35.00 3.17 -3.69
CA GLN A 110 -35.59 2.86 -4.98
C GLN A 110 -36.06 1.40 -5.06
N SER A 111 -37.15 1.16 -5.76
CA SER A 111 -37.64 -0.20 -5.99
C SER A 111 -36.64 -0.99 -6.82
N LYS A 112 -36.46 -2.27 -6.49
CA LYS A 112 -35.70 -3.22 -7.31
C LYS A 112 -36.56 -3.86 -8.42
N LYS A 113 -37.87 -3.75 -8.30
CA LYS A 113 -38.82 -4.28 -9.30
C LYS A 113 -39.19 -3.19 -10.26
N ASN A 114 -39.26 -3.54 -11.55
CA ASN A 114 -39.60 -2.63 -12.64
C ASN A 114 -38.73 -1.34 -12.71
N ASN A 115 -37.43 -1.49 -12.45
CA ASN A 115 -36.51 -0.36 -12.53
C ASN A 115 -35.71 -0.45 -13.84
N PRO A 116 -35.87 0.48 -14.79
CA PRO A 116 -35.19 0.43 -16.10
C PRO A 116 -33.67 0.50 -15.97
N ALA A 117 -33.13 1.21 -14.97
CA ALA A 117 -31.70 1.25 -14.72
C ALA A 117 -31.13 -0.14 -14.36
N ILE A 118 -31.90 -0.96 -13.61
CA ILE A 118 -31.47 -2.32 -13.26
C ILE A 118 -31.53 -3.24 -14.49
N ASP A 119 -32.46 -3.03 -15.39
CA ASP A 119 -32.54 -3.80 -16.64
C ASP A 119 -31.35 -3.49 -17.55
N ILE A 120 -30.91 -2.22 -17.60
CA ILE A 120 -29.68 -1.82 -18.29
C ILE A 120 -28.47 -2.48 -17.61
N LEU A 121 -28.35 -2.47 -16.28
CA LEU A 121 -27.28 -3.15 -15.55
C LEU A 121 -27.17 -4.64 -15.90
N ARG A 122 -28.31 -5.34 -16.02
CA ARG A 122 -28.32 -6.76 -16.43
C ARG A 122 -27.74 -6.95 -17.84
N LYS A 123 -28.01 -6.01 -18.75
CA LYS A 123 -27.46 -6.02 -20.11
C LYS A 123 -25.96 -5.73 -20.10
N ILE A 124 -25.49 -4.80 -19.26
CA ILE A 124 -24.06 -4.55 -19.03
C ILE A 124 -23.37 -5.85 -18.57
N TRP A 125 -23.91 -6.55 -17.58
CA TRP A 125 -23.32 -7.80 -17.10
C TRP A 125 -23.26 -8.91 -18.14
N ALA A 126 -24.24 -8.97 -19.03
CA ALA A 126 -24.26 -9.96 -20.12
C ALA A 126 -23.18 -9.68 -21.16
N LYS A 127 -22.83 -8.41 -21.40
CA LYS A 127 -21.94 -7.99 -22.47
C LYS A 127 -20.54 -7.52 -22.01
N LYS A 128 -20.29 -7.38 -20.72
CA LYS A 128 -19.05 -6.78 -20.20
C LYS A 128 -17.75 -7.45 -20.67
N ARG A 129 -17.78 -8.74 -20.99
CA ARG A 129 -16.61 -9.46 -21.52
C ARG A 129 -16.37 -9.25 -23.02
N SER A 130 -17.37 -8.80 -23.74
CA SER A 130 -17.29 -8.50 -25.18
C SER A 130 -16.95 -7.03 -25.47
N ASN A 131 -16.90 -6.20 -24.44
CA ASN A 131 -16.52 -4.80 -24.52
C ASN A 131 -15.08 -4.64 -23.99
N GLY A 132 -14.25 -3.88 -24.67
CA GLY A 132 -12.89 -3.61 -24.26
C GLY A 132 -11.85 -4.64 -24.73
N LEU A 133 -10.67 -4.63 -24.07
CA LEU A 133 -9.48 -5.40 -24.44
C LEU A 133 -9.67 -6.93 -24.37
N GLY A 134 -10.60 -7.40 -23.55
CA GLY A 134 -10.92 -8.84 -23.46
C GLY A 134 -11.48 -9.47 -24.73
N LYS A 135 -11.82 -8.66 -25.75
CA LYS A 135 -12.28 -9.10 -27.06
C LYS A 135 -11.13 -9.62 -27.95
N PHE A 136 -9.90 -9.16 -27.71
CA PHE A 136 -8.74 -9.42 -28.56
C PHE A 136 -7.84 -10.48 -27.94
N ASN A 137 -7.23 -11.33 -28.76
CA ASN A 137 -6.28 -12.33 -28.28
C ASN A 137 -4.98 -11.67 -27.80
N GLN A 138 -4.41 -10.78 -28.62
CA GLN A 138 -3.24 -9.98 -28.28
C GLN A 138 -3.51 -8.52 -28.55
N TYR A 139 -2.89 -7.66 -27.73
CA TYR A 139 -3.01 -6.21 -27.87
C TYR A 139 -1.76 -5.50 -27.35
N ALA A 140 -1.57 -4.25 -27.80
CA ALA A 140 -0.63 -3.32 -27.24
C ALA A 140 -1.22 -1.92 -27.23
N TYR A 141 -0.75 -1.07 -26.31
CA TYR A 141 -1.12 0.35 -26.27
C TYR A 141 -0.02 1.17 -25.59
N ASP A 142 0.03 2.45 -25.92
CA ASP A 142 0.87 3.41 -25.22
C ASP A 142 0.13 3.93 -23.98
N LYS A 143 0.86 4.05 -22.87
CA LYS A 143 0.35 4.51 -21.55
C LYS A 143 1.22 5.66 -21.07
N TYR A 144 0.58 6.76 -20.71
CA TYR A 144 1.20 7.87 -20.00
C TYR A 144 0.53 8.03 -18.64
N GLU A 145 1.31 8.00 -17.59
CA GLU A 145 0.82 8.12 -16.21
C GLU A 145 1.50 9.29 -15.52
N LYS A 146 0.70 10.09 -14.84
CA LYS A 146 1.11 11.27 -14.09
C LYS A 146 0.58 11.15 -12.67
N ILE A 147 1.46 11.24 -11.67
CA ILE A 147 1.11 11.24 -10.25
C ILE A 147 1.60 12.53 -9.63
N GLU A 148 0.70 13.20 -8.94
CA GLU A 148 0.94 14.50 -8.31
C GLU A 148 0.62 14.45 -6.82
N PHE A 149 1.37 15.23 -6.03
CA PHE A 149 0.97 15.60 -4.68
C PHE A 149 0.94 17.11 -4.55
N ASP A 150 -0.14 17.59 -3.93
CA ASP A 150 -0.34 19.02 -3.74
C ASP A 150 -0.74 19.29 -2.30
N LEU A 151 -0.16 20.30 -1.69
CA LEU A 151 -0.69 20.84 -0.42
C LEU A 151 -2.03 21.51 -0.69
N ASN A 152 -3.08 21.15 0.04
CA ASN A 152 -4.41 21.74 -0.15
C ASN A 152 -4.85 22.63 1.02
N THR A 153 -5.94 23.38 0.81
CA THR A 153 -6.50 24.31 1.79
C THR A 153 -5.47 25.38 2.18
N ILE A 154 -4.88 26.03 1.17
CA ILE A 154 -3.93 27.11 1.35
C ILE A 154 -4.69 28.38 1.74
N ASP A 155 -4.69 28.71 3.02
CA ASP A 155 -5.31 29.92 3.58
C ASP A 155 -4.26 30.97 3.99
N SER A 156 -4.70 32.20 4.25
CA SER A 156 -3.82 33.28 4.70
C SER A 156 -3.07 32.96 6.01
N ALA A 157 -3.66 32.08 6.87
CA ALA A 157 -3.01 31.68 8.10
C ALA A 157 -1.84 30.71 7.80
N LEU A 158 -1.97 29.85 6.80
CA LEU A 158 -0.89 28.96 6.34
C LEU A 158 0.20 29.78 5.64
N MET A 159 -0.17 30.67 4.73
CA MET A 159 0.77 31.53 4.00
C MET A 159 1.62 32.38 4.95
N ASN A 160 1.00 32.95 5.99
CA ASN A 160 1.70 33.79 7.00
C ASN A 160 2.32 32.98 8.15
N SER A 161 2.28 31.64 8.09
CA SER A 161 2.81 30.79 9.16
C SER A 161 4.34 30.88 9.24
N LYS A 162 4.89 30.61 10.44
CA LYS A 162 6.35 30.54 10.64
C LYS A 162 7.03 29.52 9.71
N MET A 163 6.30 28.51 9.24
CA MET A 163 6.79 27.49 8.34
C MET A 163 7.18 28.08 6.98
N PHE A 164 6.37 28.98 6.41
CA PHE A 164 6.56 29.56 5.09
C PHE A 164 7.23 30.93 5.08
N LYS A 165 7.64 31.45 6.25
CA LYS A 165 8.37 32.73 6.32
C LYS A 165 9.69 32.62 5.54
N GLY A 166 9.83 33.44 4.49
CA GLY A 166 10.95 33.44 3.52
C GLY A 166 10.73 32.48 2.33
N LEU A 167 9.53 31.93 2.22
CA LEU A 167 9.10 31.05 1.11
C LEU A 167 7.86 31.63 0.40
N GLU A 168 7.56 32.90 0.57
CA GLU A 168 6.34 33.56 0.07
C GLU A 168 6.21 33.45 -1.46
N PHE A 169 7.34 33.25 -2.16
CA PHE A 169 7.36 33.10 -3.61
C PHE A 169 6.66 31.83 -4.10
N VAL A 170 6.53 30.78 -3.24
CA VAL A 170 5.87 29.51 -3.61
C VAL A 170 4.36 29.69 -3.80
N PHE A 171 3.76 30.74 -3.24
CA PHE A 171 2.35 31.02 -3.32
C PHE A 171 1.94 31.87 -4.53
N LYS A 172 2.87 32.15 -5.45
CA LYS A 172 2.58 32.91 -6.67
C LYS A 172 1.80 32.07 -7.70
N ASP A 173 1.99 30.77 -7.66
CA ASP A 173 1.42 29.80 -8.59
C ASP A 173 0.42 28.87 -7.86
N LEU A 174 -0.52 29.47 -7.09
CA LEU A 174 -1.63 28.74 -6.48
C LEU A 174 -2.72 28.50 -7.50
N ASP A 175 -3.29 27.31 -7.49
CA ASP A 175 -4.45 26.94 -8.28
C ASP A 175 -5.62 26.50 -7.39
N THR A 176 -6.80 26.34 -7.98
CA THR A 176 -8.01 25.89 -7.27
C THR A 176 -8.54 24.63 -7.91
N SER A 177 -8.75 23.59 -7.11
CA SER A 177 -9.27 22.32 -7.58
C SER A 177 -10.69 22.46 -8.12
N GLY A 178 -10.91 22.08 -9.38
CA GLY A 178 -12.23 22.03 -10.00
C GLY A 178 -13.19 21.03 -9.35
N ILE A 179 -12.68 20.04 -8.61
CA ILE A 179 -13.47 19.01 -7.93
C ILE A 179 -13.87 19.44 -6.52
N THR A 180 -12.97 20.08 -5.78
CA THR A 180 -13.17 20.35 -4.34
C THR A 180 -13.32 21.84 -4.02
N GLY A 181 -13.05 22.73 -4.98
CA GLY A 181 -13.04 24.17 -4.79
C GLY A 181 -11.94 24.72 -3.86
N LYS A 182 -11.00 23.90 -3.41
CA LYS A 182 -9.92 24.30 -2.50
C LYS A 182 -8.69 24.74 -3.27
N THR A 183 -8.03 25.80 -2.78
CA THR A 183 -6.71 26.19 -3.29
C THR A 183 -5.66 25.17 -2.95
N TYR A 184 -4.76 24.89 -3.86
CA TYR A 184 -3.67 23.95 -3.66
C TYR A 184 -2.35 24.47 -4.24
N LEU A 185 -1.26 23.88 -3.75
CA LEU A 185 0.10 24.14 -4.18
C LEU A 185 0.73 22.80 -4.56
N PRO A 186 1.09 22.59 -5.83
CA PRO A 186 1.79 21.38 -6.24
C PRO A 186 3.18 21.27 -5.59
N ILE A 187 3.49 20.09 -5.04
CA ILE A 187 4.75 19.82 -4.35
C ILE A 187 5.52 18.62 -4.89
N PHE A 188 4.88 17.80 -5.71
CA PHE A 188 5.52 16.61 -6.31
C PHE A 188 4.81 16.25 -7.61
N LEU A 189 5.61 15.82 -8.59
CA LEU A 189 5.14 15.29 -9.86
C LEU A 189 6.03 14.12 -10.28
N ASN A 190 5.41 12.99 -10.62
CA ASN A 190 6.03 11.84 -11.26
C ASN A 190 5.35 11.58 -12.59
N GLU A 191 6.12 11.46 -13.66
CA GLU A 191 5.63 11.10 -14.99
C GLU A 191 6.25 9.76 -15.42
N THR A 192 5.43 8.89 -16.01
CA THR A 192 5.88 7.62 -16.58
C THR A 192 5.28 7.43 -17.96
N VAL A 193 6.12 7.12 -18.94
CA VAL A 193 5.72 6.72 -20.29
C VAL A 193 6.07 5.25 -20.47
N SER A 194 5.09 4.46 -20.90
CA SER A 194 5.26 3.02 -21.13
C SER A 194 4.49 2.52 -22.34
N LYS A 195 4.80 1.33 -22.80
CA LYS A 195 3.99 0.55 -23.72
C LYS A 195 3.58 -0.75 -23.05
N VAL A 196 2.31 -1.03 -23.05
CA VAL A 196 1.72 -2.23 -22.48
C VAL A 196 1.44 -3.24 -23.59
N TYR A 197 1.77 -4.50 -23.35
CA TYR A 197 1.49 -5.63 -24.23
C TYR A 197 0.70 -6.67 -23.43
N GLY A 198 -0.40 -7.14 -23.99
CA GLY A 198 -1.24 -8.15 -23.38
C GLY A 198 -1.49 -9.34 -24.30
N ASP A 199 -1.62 -10.51 -23.70
CA ASP A 199 -2.03 -11.75 -24.37
C ASP A 199 -3.07 -12.48 -23.52
N ASN A 200 -4.33 -12.37 -23.93
CA ASN A 200 -5.47 -12.98 -23.24
C ASN A 200 -5.50 -14.50 -23.38
N THR A 201 -4.76 -15.09 -24.33
CA THR A 201 -4.71 -16.54 -24.52
C THR A 201 -3.90 -17.23 -23.43
N ILE A 202 -2.94 -16.52 -22.87
CA ILE A 202 -2.08 -17.02 -21.77
C ILE A 202 -2.31 -16.22 -20.46
N ASN A 203 -3.24 -15.26 -20.49
CA ASN A 203 -3.56 -14.36 -19.38
C ASN A 203 -2.33 -13.63 -18.80
N GLU A 204 -1.50 -13.07 -19.69
CA GLU A 204 -0.29 -12.34 -19.33
C GLU A 204 -0.33 -10.91 -19.88
N GLU A 205 0.19 -9.98 -19.09
CA GLU A 205 0.37 -8.58 -19.47
C GLU A 205 1.76 -8.11 -19.04
N LYS A 206 2.42 -7.33 -19.89
CA LYS A 206 3.72 -6.74 -19.63
C LYS A 206 3.75 -5.26 -19.95
N GLU A 207 4.05 -4.44 -18.98
CA GLU A 207 4.34 -3.03 -19.14
C GLU A 207 5.84 -2.81 -19.37
N VAL A 208 6.18 -2.19 -20.48
CA VAL A 208 7.56 -1.81 -20.84
C VAL A 208 7.70 -0.31 -20.65
N VAL A 209 8.34 0.09 -19.57
CA VAL A 209 8.60 1.50 -19.26
C VAL A 209 9.62 2.05 -20.26
N ARG A 210 9.35 3.23 -20.83
CA ARG A 210 10.19 3.93 -21.81
C ARG A 210 10.89 5.16 -21.24
N GLY A 211 10.28 5.79 -20.23
CA GLY A 211 10.83 6.94 -19.54
C GLY A 211 10.12 7.21 -18.20
N VAL A 212 10.88 7.70 -17.22
CA VAL A 212 10.37 8.14 -15.91
C VAL A 212 10.98 9.50 -15.60
N LYS A 213 10.17 10.43 -15.12
CA LYS A 213 10.61 11.75 -14.69
C LYS A 213 10.02 12.10 -13.34
N ASN A 214 10.87 12.42 -12.39
CA ASN A 214 10.47 12.81 -11.05
C ASN A 214 10.82 14.27 -10.77
N SER A 215 9.91 15.03 -10.17
CA SER A 215 10.23 16.32 -9.59
C SER A 215 10.89 16.11 -8.23
N GLY A 216 12.14 15.90 -8.22
CA GLY A 216 13.06 16.38 -7.22
C GLY A 216 13.23 15.74 -5.87
N PHE A 217 12.48 14.81 -5.35
CA PHE A 217 12.80 14.14 -4.09
C PHE A 217 13.21 12.69 -4.35
N ASN A 218 14.46 12.52 -4.77
CA ASN A 218 15.03 11.19 -4.95
C ASN A 218 15.17 10.50 -3.59
N GLY A 219 14.46 9.40 -3.41
CA GLY A 219 14.61 8.53 -2.25
C GLY A 219 13.66 8.77 -1.08
N ASN A 220 12.67 9.66 -1.18
CA ASN A 220 11.73 9.89 -0.08
C ASN A 220 10.75 8.73 0.09
N GLN A 221 11.03 7.87 1.05
CA GLN A 221 10.23 6.69 1.37
C GLN A 221 8.83 7.05 1.89
N ALA A 222 8.67 8.20 2.57
CA ALA A 222 7.38 8.66 3.08
C ALA A 222 6.40 8.96 1.94
N ILE A 223 6.83 9.69 0.92
CA ILE A 223 6.01 9.95 -0.27
C ILE A 223 5.69 8.63 -0.99
N MET A 224 6.68 7.72 -1.10
CA MET A 224 6.49 6.42 -1.73
C MET A 224 5.47 5.53 -1.00
N ALA A 225 5.38 5.62 0.33
CA ALA A 225 4.38 4.89 1.10
C ALA A 225 2.93 5.31 0.75
N TYR A 226 2.71 6.59 0.47
CA TYR A 226 1.43 7.09 -0.03
C TYR A 226 1.23 6.81 -1.53
N LEU A 227 2.31 6.81 -2.31
CA LEU A 227 2.27 6.51 -3.75
C LEU A 227 1.75 5.10 -4.03
N LYS A 228 2.07 4.10 -3.20
CA LYS A 228 1.65 2.71 -3.43
C LYS A 228 0.14 2.58 -3.62
N ASP A 229 -0.66 3.33 -2.85
CA ASP A 229 -2.11 3.29 -2.92
C ASP A 229 -2.67 4.03 -4.15
N LEU A 230 -1.91 4.99 -4.70
CA LEU A 230 -2.25 5.63 -5.97
C LEU A 230 -1.95 4.74 -7.19
N TYR A 231 -1.03 3.77 -7.07
CA TYR A 231 -0.76 2.77 -8.14
C TYR A 231 -1.77 1.62 -8.20
N ALA A 232 -2.88 1.70 -7.44
CA ALA A 232 -3.91 0.68 -7.49
C ALA A 232 -4.47 0.53 -8.90
N THR A 233 -4.48 -0.71 -9.42
CA THR A 233 -5.14 -1.06 -10.68
C THR A 233 -6.48 -1.70 -10.36
N TYR A 234 -7.54 -1.27 -11.06
CA TYR A 234 -8.88 -1.80 -10.89
C TYR A 234 -9.64 -1.77 -12.22
N ASP A 235 -10.53 -2.72 -12.40
CA ASP A 235 -11.50 -2.75 -13.49
C ASP A 235 -12.88 -2.42 -12.91
N ILE A 236 -13.52 -1.38 -13.42
CA ILE A 236 -14.87 -0.96 -12.97
C ILE A 236 -15.91 -2.07 -13.09
N TYR A 237 -15.70 -3.03 -13.98
CA TYR A 237 -16.57 -4.18 -14.17
C TYR A 237 -16.37 -5.28 -13.12
N ASP A 238 -15.35 -5.18 -12.27
CA ASP A 238 -15.17 -6.07 -11.12
C ASP A 238 -16.26 -5.85 -10.06
N ASN A 239 -16.53 -6.87 -9.26
CA ASN A 239 -17.51 -6.73 -8.20
C ASN A 239 -17.04 -5.84 -7.05
N TYR A 240 -15.74 -5.79 -6.83
CA TYR A 240 -15.10 -4.99 -5.79
C TYR A 240 -13.88 -4.26 -6.35
N LEU A 241 -13.78 -2.99 -6.03
CA LEU A 241 -12.66 -2.12 -6.39
C LEU A 241 -11.81 -1.90 -5.12
N ASN A 242 -10.51 -2.15 -5.24
CA ASN A 242 -9.61 -2.04 -4.09
C ASN A 242 -8.91 -0.69 -4.08
N PHE A 243 -9.22 0.14 -3.07
CA PHE A 243 -8.57 1.40 -2.80
C PHE A 243 -8.08 1.43 -1.35
N PHE A 244 -6.84 1.83 -1.12
CA PHE A 244 -6.25 1.97 0.22
C PHE A 244 -6.38 0.68 1.07
N GLY A 245 -6.18 -0.48 0.43
CA GLY A 245 -6.32 -1.78 1.08
C GLY A 245 -7.74 -2.14 1.50
N LYS A 246 -8.76 -1.45 1.00
CA LYS A 246 -10.19 -1.69 1.28
C LYS A 246 -10.94 -2.02 0.01
N SER A 247 -11.88 -2.96 0.12
CA SER A 247 -12.74 -3.39 -0.99
C SER A 247 -14.04 -2.59 -1.01
N PHE A 248 -14.17 -1.70 -1.99
CA PHE A 248 -15.39 -0.95 -2.27
C PHE A 248 -16.28 -1.75 -3.22
N THR A 249 -17.58 -1.79 -2.99
CA THR A 249 -18.50 -2.40 -3.94
C THR A 249 -18.56 -1.55 -5.21
N SER A 250 -18.27 -2.15 -6.38
CA SER A 250 -18.40 -1.46 -7.66
C SER A 250 -19.87 -1.11 -7.95
N PRO A 251 -20.16 0.07 -8.50
CA PRO A 251 -21.52 0.38 -8.98
C PRO A 251 -21.97 -0.53 -10.12
N LEU A 252 -21.05 -1.16 -10.84
CA LEU A 252 -21.33 -2.15 -11.90
C LEU A 252 -21.32 -3.60 -11.38
N SER A 253 -21.20 -3.81 -10.08
CA SER A 253 -21.23 -5.13 -9.44
C SER A 253 -22.59 -5.81 -9.58
N LYS A 254 -22.58 -7.14 -9.70
CA LYS A 254 -23.81 -7.94 -9.59
C LYS A 254 -24.48 -7.80 -8.21
N THR A 255 -23.68 -7.62 -7.16
CA THR A 255 -24.17 -7.35 -5.79
C THR A 255 -24.55 -5.87 -5.59
N GLY A 256 -24.28 -5.02 -6.57
CA GLY A 256 -24.60 -3.60 -6.54
C GLY A 256 -26.09 -3.31 -6.32
N ILE A 257 -27.00 -4.15 -6.84
CA ILE A 257 -28.45 -3.99 -6.66
C ILE A 257 -28.86 -4.01 -5.16
N ASP A 258 -28.11 -4.73 -4.34
CA ASP A 258 -28.34 -4.79 -2.89
C ASP A 258 -27.67 -3.66 -2.12
N THR A 259 -26.70 -3.00 -2.75
CA THR A 259 -25.84 -1.98 -2.15
C THR A 259 -26.26 -0.57 -2.56
N TYR A 260 -26.67 -0.38 -3.81
CA TYR A 260 -26.99 0.92 -4.40
C TYR A 260 -28.46 1.06 -4.79
N ASN A 261 -28.94 2.29 -4.81
CA ASN A 261 -30.08 2.71 -5.59
C ASN A 261 -29.58 3.13 -6.97
N TYR A 262 -30.34 2.81 -8.02
CA TYR A 262 -30.03 3.21 -9.40
C TYR A 262 -31.22 3.95 -10.00
N VAL A 263 -30.92 5.01 -10.71
CA VAL A 263 -31.90 5.87 -11.35
C VAL A 263 -31.46 6.14 -12.79
N LEU A 264 -32.33 5.84 -13.75
CA LEU A 264 -32.14 6.29 -15.12
C LEU A 264 -32.47 7.78 -15.16
N ALA A 265 -31.46 8.61 -15.34
CA ALA A 265 -31.59 10.07 -15.18
C ALA A 265 -31.82 10.77 -16.51
N ASP A 266 -31.05 10.41 -17.53
CA ASP A 266 -31.04 11.14 -18.79
C ASP A 266 -30.56 10.25 -19.94
N SER A 267 -30.54 10.82 -21.17
CA SER A 267 -29.89 10.19 -22.32
C SER A 267 -29.39 11.28 -23.27
N THR A 268 -28.20 11.11 -23.82
CA THR A 268 -27.61 12.05 -24.77
C THR A 268 -26.60 11.36 -25.69
N PHE A 269 -26.13 12.08 -26.69
CA PHE A 269 -25.01 11.64 -27.50
C PHE A 269 -23.70 11.94 -26.81
N ILE A 270 -22.83 10.91 -26.69
CA ILE A 270 -21.43 11.06 -26.37
C ILE A 270 -20.62 10.72 -27.62
N GLY A 271 -19.99 11.73 -28.20
CA GLY A 271 -19.52 11.62 -29.57
C GLY A 271 -20.68 11.35 -30.54
N ASP A 272 -20.62 10.25 -31.30
CA ASP A 272 -21.65 9.78 -32.24
C ASP A 272 -22.56 8.68 -31.66
N LYS A 273 -22.41 8.31 -30.38
CA LYS A 273 -23.12 7.21 -29.76
C LYS A 273 -24.17 7.70 -28.76
N TRP A 274 -25.41 7.19 -28.92
CA TRP A 274 -26.48 7.46 -27.96
C TRP A 274 -26.21 6.69 -26.64
N CYS A 275 -26.23 7.38 -25.52
CA CYS A 275 -25.93 6.82 -24.19
C CYS A 275 -27.02 7.19 -23.19
N TYR A 276 -27.30 6.27 -22.27
CA TYR A 276 -28.15 6.49 -21.10
C TYR A 276 -27.29 6.90 -19.89
N ASN A 277 -27.70 7.91 -19.16
CA ASN A 277 -27.12 8.27 -17.86
C ASN A 277 -27.82 7.53 -16.75
N ILE A 278 -27.04 6.85 -15.90
CA ILE A 278 -27.54 6.18 -14.70
C ILE A 278 -26.82 6.75 -13.48
N ILE A 279 -27.59 7.41 -12.62
CA ILE A 279 -27.13 7.89 -11.31
C ILE A 279 -27.22 6.73 -10.31
N TYR A 280 -26.23 6.61 -9.42
CA TYR A 280 -26.22 5.63 -8.36
C TYR A 280 -25.75 6.22 -7.03
N TYR A 281 -26.35 5.76 -5.93
CA TYR A 281 -26.00 6.15 -4.57
C TYR A 281 -26.29 5.03 -3.57
N PRO A 282 -25.58 4.98 -2.40
CA PRO A 282 -25.71 3.89 -1.46
C PRO A 282 -27.11 3.76 -0.84
N ARG A 283 -27.56 2.52 -0.63
CA ARG A 283 -28.79 2.22 0.14
C ARG A 283 -28.59 2.39 1.65
N ARG A 284 -27.34 2.33 2.14
CA ARG A 284 -27.01 2.40 3.57
C ARG A 284 -25.79 3.28 3.77
N LYS A 285 -25.81 4.04 4.86
CA LYS A 285 -24.63 4.79 5.32
C LYS A 285 -23.57 3.83 5.88
N SER A 286 -22.31 4.24 5.88
CA SER A 286 -21.16 3.54 6.49
C SER A 286 -20.72 2.24 5.79
N GLU A 287 -21.16 1.97 4.58
CA GLU A 287 -20.59 0.93 3.72
C GLU A 287 -19.47 1.54 2.87
N LEU A 288 -18.51 0.70 2.45
CA LEU A 288 -17.47 1.08 1.51
C LEU A 288 -18.07 1.11 0.09
N THR A 289 -18.56 2.27 -0.27
CA THR A 289 -19.37 2.48 -1.48
C THR A 289 -19.07 3.84 -2.10
N PHE A 290 -19.49 4.00 -3.34
CA PHE A 290 -19.43 5.25 -4.10
C PHE A 290 -20.80 5.85 -4.30
N LYS A 291 -20.83 7.10 -4.69
CA LYS A 291 -21.95 7.80 -5.34
C LYS A 291 -21.46 8.40 -6.62
N GLY A 292 -22.31 8.59 -7.59
CA GLY A 292 -21.96 9.19 -8.88
C GLY A 292 -22.90 8.76 -9.99
N ASP A 293 -22.42 8.80 -11.20
CA ASP A 293 -23.16 8.44 -12.39
C ASP A 293 -22.27 7.68 -13.38
N PHE A 294 -22.90 7.02 -14.33
CA PHE A 294 -22.22 6.47 -15.49
C PHE A 294 -23.09 6.56 -16.73
N TRP A 295 -22.41 6.69 -17.85
CA TRP A 295 -23.01 6.73 -19.18
C TRP A 295 -22.77 5.41 -19.88
N VAL A 296 -23.83 4.82 -20.40
CA VAL A 296 -23.81 3.50 -21.03
C VAL A 296 -24.44 3.58 -22.42
N ASN A 297 -23.75 3.06 -23.41
CA ASN A 297 -24.25 3.02 -24.79
C ASN A 297 -25.49 2.13 -24.90
N ASP A 298 -26.48 2.56 -25.69
CA ASP A 298 -27.79 1.92 -25.82
C ASP A 298 -27.79 0.56 -26.51
N SER A 299 -26.81 0.31 -27.37
CA SER A 299 -26.73 -0.87 -28.24
C SER A 299 -25.70 -1.89 -27.74
N THR A 300 -24.51 -1.45 -27.38
CA THR A 300 -23.41 -2.31 -26.90
C THR A 300 -23.47 -2.56 -25.41
N PHE A 301 -24.12 -1.67 -24.65
CA PHE A 301 -24.12 -1.62 -23.17
C PHE A 301 -22.69 -1.51 -22.59
N ALA A 302 -21.77 -0.92 -23.34
CA ALA A 302 -20.45 -0.54 -22.86
C ALA A 302 -20.52 0.80 -22.14
N ILE A 303 -19.66 0.97 -21.14
CA ILE A 303 -19.53 2.23 -20.43
C ILE A 303 -18.77 3.21 -21.30
N ALA A 304 -19.33 4.40 -21.50
CA ALA A 304 -18.69 5.50 -22.20
C ALA A 304 -17.98 6.47 -21.23
N LYS A 305 -18.55 6.64 -20.04
CA LYS A 305 -17.98 7.46 -18.95
C LYS A 305 -18.49 6.96 -17.61
N ILE A 306 -17.68 7.06 -16.55
CA ILE A 306 -18.09 6.80 -15.19
C ILE A 306 -17.43 7.77 -14.21
N ASN A 307 -18.23 8.30 -13.29
CA ASN A 307 -17.80 9.15 -12.18
C ASN A 307 -18.10 8.44 -10.86
N MET A 308 -17.10 8.35 -9.98
CA MET A 308 -17.22 7.70 -8.69
C MET A 308 -16.67 8.62 -7.59
N ALA A 309 -17.52 9.00 -6.65
CA ALA A 309 -17.10 9.73 -5.46
C ALA A 309 -17.32 8.87 -4.21
N MET A 310 -16.33 8.77 -3.35
CA MET A 310 -16.43 8.05 -2.08
C MET A 310 -17.47 8.73 -1.18
N THR A 311 -18.29 7.95 -0.51
CA THR A 311 -19.25 8.49 0.45
C THR A 311 -18.53 9.01 1.72
N LYS A 312 -18.94 10.15 2.25
CA LYS A 312 -18.36 10.75 3.48
C LYS A 312 -18.45 9.83 4.71
N SER A 313 -19.30 8.83 4.67
CA SER A 313 -19.49 7.85 5.76
C SER A 313 -18.56 6.63 5.65
N ALA A 314 -17.75 6.51 4.62
CA ALA A 314 -16.82 5.39 4.48
C ALA A 314 -15.79 5.37 5.62
N ASN A 315 -15.56 4.19 6.21
CA ASN A 315 -14.57 4.02 7.26
C ASN A 315 -13.17 3.90 6.66
N LEU A 316 -12.63 5.02 6.22
CA LEU A 316 -11.30 5.15 5.66
C LEU A 316 -10.53 6.21 6.44
N ASN A 317 -9.33 5.89 6.92
CA ASN A 317 -8.50 6.84 7.64
C ASN A 317 -7.77 7.76 6.68
N TRP A 318 -7.50 8.96 7.12
CA TRP A 318 -6.64 9.94 6.44
C TRP A 318 -7.13 10.36 5.05
N VAL A 319 -8.08 9.64 4.44
CA VAL A 319 -8.71 9.98 3.17
C VAL A 319 -10.05 10.61 3.45
N LYS A 320 -10.15 11.90 3.23
CA LYS A 320 -11.39 12.65 3.40
C LYS A 320 -12.33 12.45 2.22
N GLU A 321 -11.78 12.48 1.02
CA GLU A 321 -12.50 12.38 -0.24
C GLU A 321 -11.68 11.55 -1.25
N LEU A 322 -12.36 10.78 -2.06
CA LEU A 322 -11.80 10.04 -3.18
C LEU A 322 -12.75 10.22 -4.37
N TYR A 323 -12.21 10.71 -5.47
CA TYR A 323 -12.90 10.86 -6.74
C TYR A 323 -12.16 10.06 -7.80
N VAL A 324 -12.93 9.36 -8.64
CA VAL A 324 -12.42 8.62 -9.79
C VAL A 324 -13.31 8.92 -10.99
N GLU A 325 -12.70 9.26 -12.08
CA GLU A 325 -13.34 9.48 -13.37
C GLU A 325 -12.65 8.62 -14.42
N GLN A 326 -13.43 7.95 -15.25
CA GLN A 326 -12.92 7.21 -16.39
C GLN A 326 -13.73 7.57 -17.64
N ASP A 327 -13.02 7.96 -18.69
CA ASP A 327 -13.55 8.24 -20.03
C ASP A 327 -13.10 7.15 -21.00
N PHE A 328 -14.03 6.65 -21.80
CA PHE A 328 -13.80 5.59 -22.78
C PHE A 328 -13.96 6.12 -24.20
N GLU A 329 -13.06 5.75 -25.08
CA GLU A 329 -13.11 6.06 -26.48
C GLU A 329 -13.69 4.89 -27.29
N VAL A 330 -14.49 5.20 -28.28
CA VAL A 330 -15.07 4.22 -29.21
C VAL A 330 -14.12 3.99 -30.37
N LEU A 331 -13.44 2.84 -30.38
CA LEU A 331 -12.51 2.48 -31.44
C LEU A 331 -13.23 1.94 -32.71
N SER A 332 -14.35 1.24 -32.48
CA SER A 332 -15.26 0.75 -33.53
C SER A 332 -16.67 0.65 -32.95
N ASP A 333 -17.68 0.40 -33.76
CA ASP A 333 -19.08 0.35 -33.29
C ASP A 333 -19.37 -0.52 -32.09
N SER A 334 -18.45 -1.41 -31.72
CA SER A 334 -18.62 -2.35 -30.61
C SER A 334 -17.48 -2.38 -29.61
N VAL A 335 -16.42 -1.56 -29.76
CA VAL A 335 -15.22 -1.60 -28.90
C VAL A 335 -15.04 -0.26 -28.22
N PHE A 336 -15.21 -0.27 -26.88
CA PHE A 336 -14.99 0.87 -26.01
C PHE A 336 -13.73 0.61 -25.19
N LEU A 337 -12.73 1.45 -25.32
CA LEU A 337 -11.45 1.34 -24.64
C LEU A 337 -11.24 2.51 -23.71
N LEU A 338 -10.65 2.23 -22.54
CA LEU A 338 -10.29 3.28 -21.60
C LEU A 338 -9.29 4.24 -22.26
N LYS A 339 -9.69 5.51 -22.37
CA LYS A 339 -8.88 6.59 -22.94
C LYS A 339 -8.18 7.39 -21.88
N ARG A 340 -8.88 7.72 -20.80
CA ARG A 340 -8.38 8.55 -19.71
C ARG A 340 -8.97 8.10 -18.38
N GLU A 341 -8.13 8.08 -17.39
CA GLU A 341 -8.53 7.90 -16.00
C GLU A 341 -7.95 9.02 -15.15
N SER A 342 -8.77 9.60 -14.29
CA SER A 342 -8.35 10.57 -13.29
C SER A 342 -8.78 10.10 -11.91
N MET A 343 -7.88 10.16 -10.96
CA MET A 343 -8.15 9.90 -9.54
C MET A 343 -7.64 11.06 -8.70
N LEU A 344 -8.46 11.56 -7.78
CA LEU A 344 -8.08 12.54 -6.78
C LEU A 344 -8.42 12.01 -5.40
N SER A 345 -7.45 11.97 -4.50
CA SER A 345 -7.60 11.61 -3.09
C SER A 345 -7.23 12.78 -2.22
N ASP A 346 -8.13 13.24 -1.35
CA ASP A 346 -7.87 14.29 -0.35
C ASP A 346 -7.42 13.65 0.96
N PHE A 347 -6.12 13.63 1.18
CA PHE A 347 -5.52 13.14 2.42
C PHE A 347 -5.54 14.21 3.49
N SER A 348 -6.20 13.93 4.62
CA SER A 348 -6.29 14.87 5.74
C SER A 348 -6.36 14.12 7.08
N TYR A 349 -5.78 14.72 8.13
CA TYR A 349 -5.87 14.16 9.48
C TYR A 349 -7.27 14.30 10.10
N SER A 350 -8.10 15.19 9.57
CA SER A 350 -9.45 15.48 10.07
C SER A 350 -10.45 15.58 8.93
N ASN A 351 -11.67 15.14 9.18
CA ASN A 351 -12.78 15.22 8.21
C ASN A 351 -13.46 16.61 8.17
N LYS A 352 -12.94 17.61 8.92
CA LYS A 352 -13.47 18.98 8.87
C LYS A 352 -13.17 19.61 7.50
N GLU A 353 -14.10 20.40 6.96
CA GLU A 353 -13.96 21.02 5.63
C GLU A 353 -12.71 21.87 5.48
N LYS A 354 -12.41 22.68 6.47
CA LYS A 354 -11.20 23.54 6.50
C LYS A 354 -9.93 22.82 6.96
N SER A 355 -9.95 21.49 7.04
CA SER A 355 -8.75 20.75 7.41
C SER A 355 -7.72 20.79 6.29
N LYS A 356 -6.52 21.19 6.65
CA LYS A 356 -5.35 21.15 5.76
C LYS A 356 -4.97 19.72 5.46
N GLY A 357 -4.51 19.48 4.25
CA GLY A 357 -4.18 18.14 3.80
C GLY A 357 -3.29 18.14 2.56
N VAL A 358 -3.25 17.00 1.93
CA VAL A 358 -2.49 16.78 0.70
C VAL A 358 -3.40 16.10 -0.30
N TYR A 359 -3.45 16.60 -1.51
CA TYR A 359 -4.01 15.83 -2.62
C TYR A 359 -3.01 14.84 -3.15
N GLY A 360 -3.47 13.63 -3.40
CA GLY A 360 -2.81 12.68 -4.26
C GLY A 360 -3.64 12.55 -5.53
N LYS A 361 -3.08 12.92 -6.66
CA LYS A 361 -3.74 12.83 -7.95
C LYS A 361 -3.04 11.81 -8.82
N ARG A 362 -3.79 11.06 -9.60
CA ARG A 362 -3.27 10.24 -10.68
C ARG A 362 -4.07 10.52 -11.94
N THR A 363 -3.38 10.80 -13.02
CA THR A 363 -3.95 10.85 -14.36
C THR A 363 -3.26 9.82 -15.21
N THR A 364 -4.01 8.96 -15.87
CA THR A 364 -3.49 7.97 -16.81
C THR A 364 -4.19 8.15 -18.15
N VAL A 365 -3.41 8.25 -19.21
CA VAL A 365 -3.89 8.38 -20.58
C VAL A 365 -3.41 7.20 -21.41
N TYR A 366 -4.30 6.65 -22.21
CA TYR A 366 -4.07 5.49 -23.05
C TYR A 366 -4.28 5.87 -24.51
N ASP A 367 -3.38 5.42 -25.39
CA ASP A 367 -3.46 5.71 -26.81
C ASP A 367 -2.73 4.66 -27.66
N GLY A 368 -2.79 4.79 -28.98
CA GLY A 368 -2.01 3.95 -29.89
C GLY A 368 -2.33 2.46 -29.76
N PHE A 369 -3.63 2.11 -29.66
CA PHE A 369 -4.05 0.72 -29.53
C PHE A 369 -3.73 -0.07 -30.80
N GLU A 370 -3.04 -1.18 -30.64
CA GLU A 370 -2.66 -2.14 -31.67
C GLU A 370 -3.20 -3.51 -31.28
N PHE A 371 -3.73 -4.27 -32.26
CA PHE A 371 -4.29 -5.60 -32.04
C PHE A 371 -3.55 -6.61 -32.88
N ASP A 372 -3.66 -7.90 -32.50
CA ASP A 372 -2.99 -9.02 -33.14
C ASP A 372 -1.46 -8.84 -33.20
N VAL A 373 -0.87 -8.35 -32.09
CA VAL A 373 0.56 -8.12 -31.91
C VAL A 373 1.17 -9.24 -31.04
N PRO A 374 1.38 -10.45 -31.60
CA PRO A 374 1.86 -11.57 -30.83
C PRO A 374 3.28 -11.36 -30.33
N LYS A 375 3.51 -11.71 -29.08
CA LYS A 375 4.84 -11.78 -28.46
C LYS A 375 5.12 -13.21 -28.00
N SER A 376 6.39 -13.58 -27.93
CA SER A 376 6.76 -14.87 -27.38
C SER A 376 6.42 -14.96 -25.89
N ARG A 377 6.10 -16.15 -25.41
CA ARG A 377 5.89 -16.36 -23.95
C ARG A 377 7.09 -15.89 -23.15
N ARG A 378 8.29 -16.04 -23.67
CA ARG A 378 9.54 -15.56 -23.06
C ARG A 378 9.53 -14.03 -22.90
N PHE A 379 8.95 -13.27 -23.83
CA PHE A 379 8.80 -11.82 -23.71
C PHE A 379 8.04 -11.43 -22.44
N TYR A 380 6.99 -12.15 -22.06
CA TYR A 380 6.21 -11.87 -20.87
C TYR A 380 6.91 -12.29 -19.57
N THR A 381 7.86 -13.21 -19.63
CA THR A 381 8.58 -13.78 -18.48
C THR A 381 9.98 -13.22 -18.29
N GLU A 382 10.56 -12.53 -19.24
CA GLU A 382 11.89 -11.90 -19.13
C GLU A 382 11.77 -10.42 -18.71
N ASP A 383 12.81 -9.92 -18.07
CA ASP A 383 13.07 -8.49 -17.84
C ASP A 383 12.05 -7.81 -16.90
N TYR A 384 12.01 -8.21 -15.64
CA TYR A 384 11.04 -7.70 -14.66
C TYR A 384 11.42 -6.41 -13.99
N ASN A 385 12.69 -6.09 -13.98
CA ASN A 385 13.23 -4.87 -13.39
C ASN A 385 13.64 -3.92 -14.51
N ALA A 386 12.67 -3.59 -15.33
CA ALA A 386 12.82 -2.75 -16.48
C ALA A 386 13.20 -1.29 -16.15
N LEU A 387 13.27 -0.91 -14.88
CA LEU A 387 13.71 0.42 -14.47
C LEU A 387 15.24 0.47 -14.50
N ARG A 388 15.77 0.96 -15.60
CA ARG A 388 17.20 1.20 -15.81
C ARG A 388 17.54 2.68 -15.60
N PRO A 389 18.78 3.04 -15.21
CA PRO A 389 19.17 4.45 -15.05
C PRO A 389 18.80 5.33 -16.23
N GLU A 390 18.97 4.83 -17.45
CA GLU A 390 18.73 5.58 -18.70
C GLU A 390 17.26 6.04 -18.86
N LEU A 391 16.33 5.38 -18.19
CA LEU A 391 14.90 5.74 -18.21
C LEU A 391 14.62 7.03 -17.46
N PHE A 392 15.48 7.37 -16.48
CA PHE A 392 15.39 8.59 -15.67
C PHE A 392 16.15 9.76 -16.29
N GLU A 393 16.97 9.50 -17.29
CA GLU A 393 17.83 10.49 -17.95
C GLU A 393 17.30 10.93 -19.32
N ARG A 394 16.01 10.69 -19.60
CA ARG A 394 15.36 11.09 -20.85
C ARG A 394 15.37 12.62 -21.02
N ASP A 395 15.74 13.07 -22.18
CA ASP A 395 15.82 14.50 -22.52
C ASP A 395 14.45 15.15 -22.76
N SER A 396 14.44 16.45 -22.95
CA SER A 396 13.22 17.21 -23.19
C SER A 396 12.54 16.86 -24.50
N SER A 397 13.28 16.42 -25.51
CA SER A 397 12.72 16.04 -26.83
C SER A 397 11.95 14.74 -26.73
N PHE A 398 12.43 13.77 -25.95
CA PHE A 398 11.70 12.55 -25.63
C PHE A 398 10.35 12.87 -24.97
N TRP A 399 10.35 13.74 -23.97
CA TRP A 399 9.12 14.10 -23.25
C TRP A 399 8.12 14.87 -24.11
N ALA A 400 8.61 15.78 -24.97
CA ALA A 400 7.76 16.50 -25.91
C ALA A 400 7.04 15.58 -26.91
N THR A 401 7.69 14.47 -27.30
CA THR A 401 7.14 13.53 -28.30
C THR A 401 6.26 12.45 -27.67
N ASN A 402 6.57 12.01 -26.43
CA ASN A 402 5.94 10.82 -25.86
C ASN A 402 4.90 11.10 -24.76
N ARG A 403 4.69 12.36 -24.35
CA ARG A 403 3.55 12.70 -23.51
C ARG A 403 2.26 12.60 -24.31
N LEU A 404 1.32 11.82 -23.83
CA LEU A 404 -0.03 11.74 -24.41
C LEU A 404 -0.94 12.89 -23.97
N GLU A 405 -0.57 13.58 -22.90
CA GLU A 405 -1.24 14.78 -22.39
C GLU A 405 -0.17 15.85 -22.07
N THR A 406 -0.36 17.09 -22.50
CA THR A 406 0.57 18.17 -22.19
C THR A 406 0.43 18.58 -20.73
N LEU A 407 1.57 18.93 -20.10
CA LEU A 407 1.54 19.51 -18.77
C LEU A 407 0.84 20.87 -18.80
N ASN A 408 -0.01 21.13 -17.81
CA ASN A 408 -0.54 22.45 -17.57
C ASN A 408 0.56 23.39 -17.06
N LYS A 409 0.26 24.69 -16.93
CA LYS A 409 1.24 25.70 -16.53
C LYS A 409 1.81 25.43 -15.12
N ASP A 410 0.98 24.96 -14.21
CA ASP A 410 1.32 24.72 -12.82
C ASP A 410 2.18 23.47 -12.68
N GLU A 411 1.81 22.39 -13.36
CA GLU A 411 2.59 21.17 -13.45
C GLU A 411 3.98 21.39 -14.03
N ALA A 412 4.08 22.19 -15.10
CA ALA A 412 5.37 22.56 -15.69
C ALA A 412 6.25 23.36 -14.70
N GLY A 413 5.61 24.19 -13.86
CA GLY A 413 6.25 24.98 -12.80
C GLY A 413 6.83 24.15 -11.66
N ILE A 414 6.27 22.97 -11.38
CA ILE A 414 6.66 22.10 -10.24
C ILE A 414 8.15 21.76 -10.25
N TYR A 415 8.70 21.40 -11.40
CA TYR A 415 10.13 21.03 -11.50
C TYR A 415 11.04 22.17 -11.02
N LYS A 416 10.76 23.40 -11.46
CA LYS A 416 11.52 24.59 -11.07
C LYS A 416 11.29 24.98 -9.60
N LEU A 417 10.06 24.86 -9.13
CA LEU A 417 9.68 25.17 -7.74
C LEU A 417 10.43 24.27 -6.76
N ILE A 418 10.43 22.96 -7.01
CA ILE A 418 11.07 21.98 -6.14
C ILE A 418 12.59 22.18 -6.11
N ASP A 419 13.24 22.43 -7.25
CA ASP A 419 14.66 22.71 -7.29
C ASP A 419 15.02 23.95 -6.48
N THR A 420 14.15 24.96 -6.49
CA THR A 420 14.32 26.17 -5.67
C THR A 420 14.12 25.85 -4.17
N LEU A 421 13.08 25.09 -3.81
CA LEU A 421 12.77 24.70 -2.42
C LEU A 421 13.91 23.92 -1.76
N LYS A 422 14.59 23.04 -2.50
CA LYS A 422 15.75 22.30 -2.00
C LYS A 422 16.93 23.19 -1.59
N THR A 423 17.03 24.41 -2.12
CA THR A 423 18.07 25.36 -1.74
C THR A 423 17.75 26.09 -0.43
N VAL A 424 16.53 26.04 0.06
CA VAL A 424 16.09 26.77 1.25
C VAL A 424 16.37 25.96 2.53
N PRO A 425 17.26 26.45 3.45
CA PRO A 425 17.70 25.70 4.63
C PRO A 425 16.55 25.27 5.55
N LYS A 426 15.54 26.11 5.68
CA LYS A 426 14.38 25.87 6.56
C LYS A 426 13.49 24.74 6.03
N PHE A 427 13.25 24.71 4.74
CA PHE A 427 12.52 23.62 4.10
C PHE A 427 13.25 22.30 4.28
N LYS A 428 14.58 22.32 4.08
CA LYS A 428 15.43 21.14 4.29
C LYS A 428 15.35 20.61 5.72
N THR A 429 15.25 21.48 6.74
CA THR A 429 15.10 21.05 8.15
C THR A 429 13.79 20.29 8.38
N TYR A 430 12.66 20.80 7.88
CA TYR A 430 11.36 20.11 8.02
C TYR A 430 11.32 18.79 7.24
N TYR A 431 11.85 18.81 6.03
CA TYR A 431 11.99 17.63 5.20
C TYR A 431 12.79 16.52 5.92
N ASN A 432 13.97 16.86 6.46
CA ASN A 432 14.81 15.93 7.19
C ASN A 432 14.11 15.36 8.43
N LEU A 433 13.34 16.18 9.16
CA LEU A 433 12.60 15.70 10.33
C LEU A 433 11.55 14.64 9.94
N VAL A 434 10.81 14.88 8.88
CA VAL A 434 9.81 13.90 8.36
C VAL A 434 10.53 12.65 7.87
N SER A 435 11.63 12.78 7.15
CA SER A 435 12.44 11.65 6.68
C SER A 435 12.98 10.80 7.84
N ILE A 436 13.45 11.41 8.94
CA ILE A 436 13.91 10.70 10.13
C ILE A 436 12.77 9.91 10.79
N LEU A 437 11.60 10.52 10.92
CA LEU A 437 10.44 9.86 11.54
C LEU A 437 9.95 8.67 10.71
N GLU A 438 10.08 8.73 9.41
CA GLU A 438 9.65 7.65 8.50
C GLU A 438 10.74 6.58 8.33
N SER A 439 11.96 6.97 8.02
CA SER A 439 13.05 6.05 7.69
C SER A 439 13.77 5.48 8.92
N GLY A 440 13.72 6.19 10.04
CA GLY A 440 14.55 5.93 11.22
C GLY A 440 16.01 6.37 11.05
N TYR A 441 16.34 7.13 10.00
CA TYR A 441 17.72 7.54 9.71
C TYR A 441 17.87 9.03 9.52
N ILE A 442 19.02 9.56 9.91
CA ILE A 442 19.47 10.92 9.66
C ILE A 442 20.30 10.91 8.38
N GLU A 443 19.78 11.48 7.33
CA GLU A 443 20.43 11.54 6.01
C GLU A 443 21.52 12.63 5.95
N LEU A 444 22.73 12.26 5.56
CA LEU A 444 23.83 13.16 5.32
C LEU A 444 24.14 13.20 3.82
N ASP A 445 23.35 13.97 3.07
CA ASP A 445 23.37 14.01 1.60
C ASP A 445 24.77 14.23 1.00
N ARG A 446 25.59 15.11 1.60
CA ARG A 446 26.92 15.43 1.07
C ARG A 446 27.88 14.25 1.13
N GLN A 447 27.69 13.37 2.10
CA GLN A 447 28.54 12.20 2.36
C GLN A 447 27.97 10.92 1.77
N ASN A 448 26.72 10.92 1.30
CA ASN A 448 25.95 9.74 0.93
C ASN A 448 25.91 8.68 2.06
N ILE A 449 25.74 9.15 3.30
CA ILE A 449 25.66 8.31 4.50
C ILE A 449 24.42 8.65 5.29
N ASP A 450 23.72 7.62 5.75
CA ASP A 450 22.64 7.71 6.72
C ASP A 450 23.14 7.25 8.09
N ILE A 451 22.84 8.01 9.14
CA ILE A 451 23.13 7.64 10.53
C ILE A 451 21.86 7.14 11.19
N GLY A 452 21.91 5.96 11.79
CA GLY A 452 20.75 5.31 12.44
C GLY A 452 20.99 3.80 12.58
N ASP A 453 20.00 2.99 12.80
CA ASP A 453 18.58 3.27 12.98
C ASP A 453 18.30 3.95 14.33
N VAL A 454 17.58 5.09 14.35
CA VAL A 454 17.32 5.85 15.57
C VAL A 454 16.41 5.07 16.56
N TYR A 455 15.54 4.20 16.08
CA TYR A 455 14.65 3.38 16.89
C TYR A 455 15.36 2.26 17.64
N SER A 456 16.60 1.93 17.24
CA SER A 456 17.42 0.90 17.87
C SER A 456 18.60 1.47 18.67
N ILE A 457 18.68 2.80 18.85
CA ILE A 457 19.75 3.45 19.64
C ILE A 457 19.73 2.94 21.07
N PHE A 458 18.56 2.82 21.67
CA PHE A 458 18.39 2.34 23.05
C PHE A 458 17.67 1.00 23.07
N GLY A 459 18.14 0.10 23.93
CA GLY A 459 17.52 -1.19 24.17
C GLY A 459 17.81 -1.69 25.58
N TYR A 460 17.07 -2.70 26.00
CA TYR A 460 17.25 -3.37 27.28
C TYR A 460 17.02 -4.87 27.16
N ASN A 461 17.87 -5.66 27.80
CA ASN A 461 17.65 -7.08 28.11
C ASN A 461 18.45 -7.48 29.34
N GLN A 462 18.16 -8.66 29.92
CA GLN A 462 18.81 -9.06 31.17
C GLN A 462 20.30 -9.36 31.04
N ALA A 463 20.78 -9.75 29.88
CA ALA A 463 22.19 -10.05 29.64
C ALA A 463 23.05 -8.77 29.51
N GLU A 464 22.54 -7.77 28.78
CA GLU A 464 23.29 -6.54 28.51
C GLU A 464 22.95 -5.40 29.49
N GLY A 465 21.82 -5.50 30.22
CA GLY A 465 21.20 -4.37 30.89
C GLY A 465 20.77 -3.31 29.87
N ASN A 466 21.04 -2.05 30.19
CA ASN A 466 20.89 -0.98 29.19
C ASN A 466 21.88 -1.20 28.04
N ARG A 467 21.42 -0.96 26.83
CA ARG A 467 22.20 -1.06 25.60
C ARG A 467 22.10 0.23 24.80
N LEU A 468 23.25 0.75 24.37
CA LEU A 468 23.31 1.84 23.40
C LEU A 468 23.91 1.34 22.09
N ARG A 469 23.33 1.75 20.95
CA ARG A 469 23.75 1.39 19.61
C ARG A 469 23.95 2.64 18.77
N ALA A 470 25.02 2.68 17.99
CA ALA A 470 25.26 3.62 16.93
C ALA A 470 25.48 2.87 15.62
N GLY A 471 24.82 3.27 14.55
CA GLY A 471 24.91 2.64 13.25
C GLY A 471 24.96 3.67 12.12
N ALA A 472 25.43 3.22 10.98
CA ALA A 472 25.40 3.99 9.75
C ALA A 472 25.30 3.06 8.53
N ARG A 473 24.81 3.61 7.44
CA ARG A 473 24.75 2.93 6.14
C ARG A 473 25.08 3.92 5.02
N THR A 474 25.47 3.42 3.86
CA THR A 474 25.46 4.25 2.66
C THR A 474 24.02 4.65 2.32
N PHE A 475 23.85 5.81 1.68
CA PHE A 475 22.53 6.39 1.38
C PHE A 475 21.58 5.34 0.80
N ARG A 476 20.36 5.24 1.36
CA ARG A 476 19.40 4.21 1.01
C ARG A 476 18.40 4.71 -0.01
N GLY A 477 18.85 4.81 -1.25
CA GLY A 477 17.98 5.03 -2.40
C GLY A 477 17.38 3.70 -2.90
N GLN A 478 16.19 3.77 -3.48
CA GLN A 478 15.55 2.61 -4.14
C GLN A 478 16.30 2.16 -5.41
N ASN A 479 17.22 2.98 -5.90
CA ASN A 479 18.01 2.76 -7.12
C ASN A 479 19.50 2.49 -6.86
N ASP A 480 19.93 2.40 -5.60
CA ASP A 480 21.32 2.11 -5.26
C ASP A 480 21.68 0.69 -5.67
N LEU A 481 22.75 0.55 -6.45
CA LEU A 481 23.25 -0.75 -6.91
C LEU A 481 24.10 -1.47 -5.87
N TRP A 482 24.54 -0.80 -4.82
CA TRP A 482 25.28 -1.39 -3.71
C TRP A 482 24.98 -0.68 -2.40
N ARG A 483 25.23 -1.35 -1.30
CA ARG A 483 25.06 -0.81 0.06
C ARG A 483 26.06 -1.42 1.02
N LEU A 484 26.58 -0.55 1.89
CA LEU A 484 27.29 -0.93 3.10
C LEU A 484 26.50 -0.46 4.31
N GLU A 485 26.43 -1.30 5.33
CA GLU A 485 25.75 -0.99 6.58
C GLU A 485 26.56 -1.54 7.73
N GLY A 486 26.63 -0.79 8.84
CA GLY A 486 27.33 -1.25 10.03
C GLY A 486 26.83 -0.58 11.31
N TYR A 487 27.08 -1.24 12.41
CA TYR A 487 26.77 -0.70 13.74
C TYR A 487 27.75 -1.19 14.80
N VAL A 488 27.84 -0.42 15.87
CA VAL A 488 28.48 -0.79 17.14
C VAL A 488 27.48 -0.58 18.27
N ALA A 489 27.44 -1.50 19.22
CA ALA A 489 26.58 -1.38 20.42
C ALA A 489 27.38 -1.76 21.66
N TYR A 490 27.00 -1.17 22.80
CA TYR A 490 27.61 -1.43 24.11
C TYR A 490 26.54 -1.80 25.13
N GLY A 491 26.72 -2.95 25.80
CA GLY A 491 25.89 -3.38 26.93
C GLY A 491 26.56 -2.96 28.26
N PHE A 492 25.76 -2.33 29.10
CA PHE A 492 26.29 -1.77 30.35
C PHE A 492 26.46 -2.81 31.45
N SER A 493 25.67 -3.90 31.46
CA SER A 493 25.81 -4.97 32.46
C SER A 493 26.90 -5.96 32.08
N ASP A 494 26.97 -6.43 30.86
CA ASP A 494 28.00 -7.37 30.41
C ASP A 494 29.31 -6.68 30.02
N LYS A 495 29.32 -5.34 29.93
CA LYS A 495 30.50 -4.49 29.61
C LYS A 495 31.22 -4.90 28.30
N LYS A 496 30.44 -5.37 27.31
CA LYS A 496 30.99 -5.85 26.03
C LYS A 496 30.49 -5.02 24.86
N PHE A 497 31.36 -4.84 23.86
CA PHE A 497 30.97 -4.31 22.56
C PHE A 497 30.41 -5.41 21.66
N LYS A 498 29.37 -5.05 20.96
CA LYS A 498 28.75 -5.82 19.88
C LYS A 498 28.91 -5.00 18.61
N HIS A 499 28.93 -5.67 17.48
CA HIS A 499 29.08 -5.01 16.19
C HIS A 499 28.46 -5.84 15.07
N GLY A 500 28.10 -5.19 13.99
CA GLY A 500 27.69 -5.82 12.76
C GLY A 500 28.15 -5.01 11.57
N PHE A 501 28.48 -5.70 10.50
CA PHE A 501 28.80 -5.14 9.20
C PHE A 501 28.13 -5.98 8.11
N PHE A 502 27.53 -5.29 7.13
CA PHE A 502 26.83 -5.91 6.03
C PHE A 502 27.10 -5.17 4.74
N ALA A 503 27.30 -5.91 3.65
CA ALA A 503 27.53 -5.39 2.32
C ALA A 503 26.66 -6.14 1.31
N GLN A 504 26.13 -5.43 0.33
CA GLN A 504 25.41 -6.02 -0.78
C GLN A 504 25.62 -5.21 -2.08
N ALA A 505 25.56 -5.91 -3.21
CA ALA A 505 25.71 -5.30 -4.53
C ALA A 505 24.99 -6.11 -5.60
N ILE A 506 24.40 -5.42 -6.58
CA ILE A 506 23.85 -6.02 -7.80
C ILE A 506 24.99 -6.18 -8.79
N LEU A 507 25.22 -7.43 -9.19
CA LEU A 507 26.23 -7.80 -10.19
C LEU A 507 25.67 -7.78 -11.63
N ASP A 508 24.43 -8.22 -11.79
CA ASP A 508 23.69 -8.17 -13.05
C ASP A 508 22.25 -7.68 -12.79
N PRO A 509 21.91 -6.46 -13.24
CA PRO A 509 20.54 -5.92 -13.08
C PRO A 509 19.47 -6.70 -13.85
N LYS A 510 19.82 -7.39 -14.95
CA LYS A 510 18.81 -8.10 -15.78
C LYS A 510 18.09 -9.21 -15.05
N ILE A 511 18.84 -10.02 -14.31
CA ILE A 511 18.30 -11.12 -13.50
C ILE A 511 18.36 -10.79 -12.01
N ARG A 512 18.62 -9.54 -11.65
CA ARG A 512 18.88 -9.09 -10.28
C ARG A 512 19.87 -10.00 -9.55
N LEU A 513 21.00 -10.33 -10.20
CA LEU A 513 22.02 -11.09 -9.53
C LEU A 513 22.64 -10.24 -8.41
N LEU A 514 22.24 -10.55 -7.18
CA LEU A 514 22.62 -9.84 -5.97
C LEU A 514 23.59 -10.70 -5.16
N ILE A 515 24.72 -10.14 -4.84
CA ILE A 515 25.65 -10.67 -3.86
C ILE A 515 25.48 -9.91 -2.55
N SER A 516 25.44 -10.63 -1.44
CA SER A 516 25.39 -10.03 -0.11
C SER A 516 26.20 -10.84 0.89
N GLY A 517 26.71 -10.17 1.90
CA GLY A 517 27.46 -10.84 2.97
C GLY A 517 27.77 -9.90 4.12
N GLY A 518 28.15 -10.48 5.23
CA GLY A 518 28.46 -9.70 6.39
C GLY A 518 28.86 -10.54 7.61
N HIS A 519 29.17 -9.83 8.66
CA HIS A 519 29.55 -10.38 9.94
C HIS A 519 28.87 -9.62 11.07
N ARG A 520 28.40 -10.34 12.08
CA ARG A 520 27.93 -9.73 13.34
C ARG A 520 28.31 -10.56 14.57
N ARG A 521 28.57 -9.85 15.62
CA ARG A 521 28.68 -10.38 16.99
C ARG A 521 27.65 -9.64 17.85
N ASP A 522 26.64 -10.37 18.32
CA ASP A 522 25.53 -9.75 19.05
C ASP A 522 24.91 -10.74 20.06
N ILE A 523 23.97 -10.24 20.84
CA ILE A 523 23.11 -11.03 21.71
C ILE A 523 21.71 -11.05 21.08
N GLU A 524 21.18 -12.24 20.90
CA GLU A 524 19.85 -12.42 20.32
C GLU A 524 19.11 -13.62 20.92
N GLN A 525 17.83 -13.61 20.70
CA GLN A 525 16.98 -14.75 20.96
C GLN A 525 17.01 -15.68 19.75
N LEU A 526 17.20 -16.96 19.98
CA LEU A 526 17.04 -18.00 18.98
C LEU A 526 15.55 -18.30 18.73
N GLY A 527 15.22 -18.92 17.61
CA GLY A 527 13.86 -19.39 17.35
C GLY A 527 12.89 -18.33 16.84
N LEU A 528 13.33 -17.56 15.86
CA LEU A 528 12.45 -16.66 15.13
C LEU A 528 11.69 -17.41 14.03
N SER A 529 10.45 -16.94 13.74
CA SER A 529 9.72 -17.39 12.56
C SER A 529 10.54 -17.15 11.29
N LEU A 530 10.51 -18.07 10.34
CA LEU A 530 11.12 -17.94 9.01
C LEU A 530 10.75 -16.66 8.29
N THR A 531 9.57 -16.14 8.58
CA THR A 531 9.00 -14.95 7.94
C THR A 531 9.41 -13.67 8.65
N ALA A 532 9.93 -13.75 9.87
CA ALA A 532 10.37 -12.58 10.65
C ALA A 532 11.77 -12.09 10.24
N THR A 533 12.58 -12.93 9.62
CA THR A 533 13.93 -12.59 9.19
C THR A 533 14.19 -13.10 7.77
N ASN A 534 13.94 -12.26 6.79
CA ASN A 534 14.38 -12.52 5.41
C ASN A 534 15.89 -12.29 5.21
N ASP A 535 16.57 -11.77 6.23
CA ASP A 535 17.97 -11.37 6.17
C ASP A 535 18.79 -12.24 7.14
N LEU A 536 19.84 -12.87 6.63
CA LEU A 536 20.80 -13.63 7.45
C LEU A 536 21.47 -12.76 8.53
N MET A 537 21.48 -11.45 8.34
CA MET A 537 22.00 -10.45 9.27
C MET A 537 20.92 -9.82 10.17
N GLY A 538 19.65 -10.15 9.95
CA GLY A 538 18.52 -9.60 10.69
C GLY A 538 18.54 -10.02 12.17
N ARG A 539 18.36 -9.06 13.07
CA ARG A 539 18.19 -9.26 14.51
C ARG A 539 16.75 -9.02 14.91
N SER A 540 16.21 -9.88 15.76
CA SER A 540 14.87 -9.66 16.31
C SER A 540 14.81 -8.41 17.17
N ILE A 541 13.81 -7.58 16.96
CA ILE A 541 13.47 -6.46 17.84
C ILE A 541 13.19 -6.97 19.27
N ALA A 542 12.58 -8.15 19.41
CA ALA A 542 12.29 -8.77 20.70
C ALA A 542 13.54 -9.01 21.56
N SER A 543 14.72 -9.18 20.97
CA SER A 543 15.96 -9.42 21.67
C SER A 543 16.46 -8.24 22.54
N SER A 544 15.93 -7.04 22.35
CA SER A 544 16.29 -5.84 23.13
C SER A 544 15.11 -4.88 23.30
N SER A 545 13.88 -5.38 23.29
CA SER A 545 12.70 -4.54 23.49
C SER A 545 12.64 -4.03 24.93
N VAL A 546 12.41 -2.72 25.10
CA VAL A 546 12.16 -2.10 26.41
C VAL A 546 10.80 -2.49 26.96
N PHE A 547 9.86 -2.87 26.09
CA PHE A 547 8.48 -3.24 26.45
C PHE A 547 8.31 -4.75 26.39
N THR A 548 8.84 -5.46 27.41
CA THR A 548 8.70 -6.92 27.54
C THR A 548 7.74 -7.29 28.67
N VAL A 549 7.07 -8.43 28.49
CA VAL A 549 6.26 -9.09 29.53
C VAL A 549 7.05 -10.32 30.01
N GLY A 550 7.39 -10.38 31.30
CA GLY A 550 8.22 -11.46 31.85
C GLY A 550 9.73 -11.19 31.70
N ASN A 551 10.53 -12.23 31.86
CA ASN A 551 11.99 -12.15 31.90
C ASN A 551 12.55 -12.35 30.47
N ASN A 552 13.37 -11.41 29.99
CA ASN A 552 14.12 -11.56 28.76
C ASN A 552 15.55 -12.06 29.04
N ASP A 553 15.65 -13.29 29.58
CA ASP A 553 16.87 -13.94 30.07
C ASP A 553 17.33 -15.11 29.18
N LYS A 554 16.46 -15.66 28.33
CA LYS A 554 16.74 -16.78 27.43
C LYS A 554 17.40 -16.30 26.14
N LEU A 555 18.63 -15.80 26.26
CA LEU A 555 19.36 -15.15 25.16
C LEU A 555 20.67 -15.90 24.88
N SER A 556 21.09 -15.80 23.62
CA SER A 556 22.31 -16.39 23.11
C SER A 556 23.26 -15.31 22.60
N GLN A 557 24.54 -15.49 22.88
CA GLN A 557 25.60 -14.75 22.18
C GLN A 557 25.86 -15.43 20.85
N ILE A 558 25.70 -14.70 19.75
CA ILE A 558 25.96 -15.19 18.40
C ILE A 558 27.15 -14.45 17.79
N ASN A 559 28.00 -15.21 17.09
CA ASN A 559 29.00 -14.70 16.18
C ASN A 559 28.70 -15.32 14.80
N LEU A 560 28.22 -14.52 13.85
CA LEU A 560 27.68 -14.98 12.58
C LEU A 560 28.40 -14.29 11.43
N THR A 561 28.94 -15.10 10.52
CA THR A 561 29.41 -14.66 9.20
C THR A 561 28.54 -15.33 8.14
N ALA A 562 27.99 -14.56 7.23
CA ALA A 562 27.12 -15.10 6.20
C ALA A 562 27.41 -14.47 4.83
N PHE A 563 27.16 -15.25 3.81
CA PHE A 563 27.29 -14.88 2.40
C PHE A 563 26.09 -15.44 1.63
N THR A 564 25.52 -14.67 0.72
CA THR A 564 24.39 -15.09 -0.10
C THR A 564 24.53 -14.56 -1.52
N LEU A 565 24.27 -15.42 -2.48
CA LEU A 565 24.06 -15.08 -3.89
C LEU A 565 22.59 -15.31 -4.21
N SER A 566 21.91 -14.33 -4.74
CA SER A 566 20.50 -14.45 -5.13
C SER A 566 20.26 -13.89 -6.52
N ALA A 567 19.32 -14.47 -7.22
CA ALA A 567 18.89 -14.04 -8.55
C ALA A 567 17.38 -14.14 -8.69
N GLU A 568 16.83 -13.37 -9.59
CA GLU A 568 15.43 -13.42 -10.00
C GLU A 568 15.34 -13.81 -11.48
N PRO A 569 15.56 -15.09 -11.84
CA PRO A 569 15.61 -15.56 -13.24
C PRO A 569 14.24 -15.54 -13.92
N VAL A 570 13.17 -15.57 -13.15
CA VAL A 570 11.78 -15.51 -13.60
C VAL A 570 11.05 -14.49 -12.73
N LYS A 571 10.12 -13.73 -13.30
CA LYS A 571 9.37 -12.66 -12.61
C LYS A 571 8.80 -13.12 -11.27
N ASN A 572 9.16 -12.38 -10.22
CA ASN A 572 8.71 -12.68 -8.87
C ASN A 572 9.15 -14.04 -8.31
N LEU A 573 10.15 -14.69 -8.93
CA LEU A 573 10.78 -15.90 -8.44
C LEU A 573 12.24 -15.62 -8.06
N THR A 574 12.51 -15.41 -6.79
CA THR A 574 13.87 -15.24 -6.28
C THR A 574 14.44 -16.58 -5.85
N MET A 575 15.61 -16.91 -6.38
CA MET A 575 16.41 -18.09 -5.99
C MET A 575 17.69 -17.60 -5.28
N SER A 576 18.04 -18.24 -4.17
CA SER A 576 19.19 -17.83 -3.37
C SER A 576 19.99 -19.04 -2.93
N LEU A 577 21.32 -18.89 -2.97
CA LEU A 577 22.27 -19.82 -2.38
C LEU A 577 23.08 -19.06 -1.35
N GLY A 578 23.17 -19.58 -0.14
CA GLY A 578 23.86 -18.97 0.98
C GLY A 578 24.79 -19.94 1.70
N ALA A 579 25.82 -19.39 2.32
CA ALA A 579 26.65 -20.07 3.29
C ALA A 579 26.71 -19.22 4.55
N SER A 580 26.57 -19.85 5.73
CA SER A 580 26.69 -19.13 7.00
C SER A 580 27.49 -19.94 8.00
N TYR A 581 28.46 -19.29 8.63
CA TYR A 581 29.21 -19.83 9.74
C TYR A 581 28.82 -19.10 11.02
N ARG A 582 28.39 -19.85 12.03
CA ARG A 582 27.96 -19.30 13.30
C ARG A 582 28.64 -19.99 14.48
N ARG A 583 28.96 -19.18 15.48
CA ARG A 583 29.24 -19.65 16.83
C ARG A 583 28.15 -19.16 17.77
N VAL A 584 27.55 -20.09 18.49
CA VAL A 584 26.45 -19.81 19.43
C VAL A 584 26.80 -20.32 20.81
N GLN A 585 26.55 -19.50 21.82
CA GLN A 585 26.70 -19.86 23.23
C GLN A 585 25.65 -19.13 24.08
N ALA A 586 25.36 -19.64 25.26
CA ALA A 586 24.44 -18.96 26.16
C ALA A 586 24.96 -17.58 26.55
N ALA A 587 24.07 -16.56 26.57
CA ALA A 587 24.43 -15.24 27.05
C ALA A 587 24.45 -15.17 28.59
N LEU A 588 23.56 -15.95 29.23
CA LEU A 588 23.43 -16.12 30.68
C LEU A 588 23.40 -17.61 31.01
N PRO A 589 24.55 -18.29 31.07
CA PRO A 589 24.64 -19.75 31.27
C PRO A 589 23.98 -20.26 32.54
N GLU A 590 23.99 -19.47 33.60
CA GLU A 590 23.35 -19.80 34.89
C GLU A 590 21.81 -19.90 34.79
N LEU A 591 21.19 -19.12 33.87
CA LEU A 591 19.73 -19.05 33.71
C LEU A 591 19.27 -19.86 32.51
N PHE A 592 20.03 -19.84 31.41
CA PHE A 592 19.68 -20.48 30.15
C PHE A 592 20.91 -21.18 29.56
N PRO A 593 21.28 -22.37 30.09
CA PRO A 593 22.39 -23.16 29.51
C PRO A 593 22.02 -23.76 28.17
N LEU A 594 22.99 -23.79 27.25
CA LEU A 594 22.85 -24.39 25.90
C LEU A 594 23.78 -25.60 25.76
N ASP A 595 24.04 -26.32 26.86
CA ASP A 595 24.93 -27.47 26.87
C ASP A 595 24.29 -28.66 26.16
N PHE A 596 25.06 -29.38 25.36
CA PHE A 596 24.63 -30.56 24.65
C PHE A 596 25.66 -31.68 24.69
N VAL A 597 25.25 -32.95 24.48
CA VAL A 597 26.15 -34.08 24.36
C VAL A 597 27.03 -33.93 23.16
N TYR A 598 28.33 -34.07 23.32
CA TYR A 598 29.28 -33.97 22.21
C TYR A 598 30.44 -34.95 22.42
N GLU A 599 30.50 -35.95 21.58
CA GLU A 599 31.64 -36.85 21.53
C GLU A 599 32.68 -36.39 20.51
N PRO A 600 33.97 -36.47 20.80
CA PRO A 600 34.66 -37.15 21.91
C PRO A 600 35.20 -36.21 22.97
N THR A 601 34.41 -35.40 23.62
CA THR A 601 34.92 -34.57 24.74
C THR A 601 35.09 -35.40 26.02
N ILE A 602 36.13 -35.13 26.82
CA ILE A 602 36.41 -35.78 28.10
C ILE A 602 35.23 -35.62 29.07
N LEU A 603 34.48 -34.54 28.99
CA LEU A 603 33.31 -34.25 29.81
C LEU A 603 32.00 -34.73 29.19
N GLY A 604 32.03 -35.27 27.97
CA GLY A 604 30.84 -35.70 27.27
C GLY A 604 29.82 -34.58 26.89
N SER A 605 30.12 -33.30 27.17
CA SER A 605 29.28 -32.15 26.87
C SER A 605 30.07 -30.95 26.35
N LYS A 606 29.39 -30.11 25.57
CA LYS A 606 29.90 -28.86 25.00
C LYS A 606 28.88 -27.75 25.23
N ASN A 607 29.34 -26.53 25.53
CA ASN A 607 28.54 -25.37 25.87
C ASN A 607 28.56 -24.27 24.79
N SER A 608 29.22 -24.52 23.70
CA SER A 608 29.27 -23.63 22.53
C SER A 608 29.19 -24.44 21.26
N LEU A 609 28.38 -23.98 20.34
CA LEU A 609 28.16 -24.57 19.03
C LEU A 609 28.94 -23.80 17.97
N ASN A 610 29.69 -24.50 17.13
CA ASN A 610 30.21 -23.99 15.88
C ASN A 610 29.48 -24.69 14.74
N GLN A 611 29.02 -23.97 13.74
CA GLN A 611 28.22 -24.57 12.66
C GLN A 611 28.37 -23.81 11.35
N LEU A 612 28.70 -24.57 10.32
CA LEU A 612 28.65 -24.14 8.91
C LEU A 612 27.40 -24.71 8.25
N ASP A 613 26.59 -23.84 7.70
CA ASP A 613 25.39 -24.23 6.99
C ASP A 613 25.41 -23.70 5.56
N PHE A 614 24.91 -24.51 4.62
CA PHE A 614 24.59 -24.13 3.25
C PHE A 614 23.08 -24.07 3.08
N THR A 615 22.59 -22.99 2.54
CA THR A 615 21.15 -22.74 2.37
C THR A 615 20.80 -22.56 0.91
N ALA A 616 19.81 -23.30 0.42
CA ALA A 616 19.16 -23.05 -0.85
C ALA A 616 17.71 -22.59 -0.58
N ARG A 617 17.32 -21.43 -1.12
CA ARG A 617 16.00 -20.84 -0.90
C ARG A 617 15.37 -20.48 -2.24
N MET A 618 14.08 -20.75 -2.36
CA MET A 618 13.21 -20.28 -3.43
C MET A 618 12.08 -19.47 -2.83
N LEU A 619 11.87 -18.26 -3.32
CA LEU A 619 10.79 -17.36 -2.90
C LEU A 619 9.99 -16.94 -4.13
N TYR A 620 8.72 -17.32 -4.18
CA TYR A 620 7.81 -16.98 -5.26
C TYR A 620 6.71 -16.03 -4.75
N THR A 621 6.63 -14.83 -5.35
CA THR A 621 5.73 -13.74 -4.94
C THR A 621 4.91 -13.24 -6.14
N PRO A 622 4.03 -14.08 -6.73
CA PRO A 622 3.28 -13.71 -7.93
C PRO A 622 2.41 -12.47 -7.68
N GLY A 623 2.40 -11.54 -8.63
CA GLY A 623 1.66 -10.29 -8.51
C GLY A 623 2.38 -9.18 -7.74
N ARG A 624 3.56 -9.43 -7.17
CA ARG A 624 4.36 -8.38 -6.54
C ARG A 624 4.77 -7.33 -7.58
N LYS A 625 4.50 -6.07 -7.27
CA LYS A 625 4.96 -4.90 -8.02
C LYS A 625 5.96 -4.13 -7.17
N VAL A 626 7.04 -3.65 -7.76
CA VAL A 626 8.11 -2.93 -7.04
C VAL A 626 8.47 -1.63 -7.76
N ILE A 627 8.92 -0.65 -6.98
CA ILE A 627 9.55 0.58 -7.49
C ILE A 627 11.02 0.56 -7.10
N GLY A 628 11.86 1.01 -8.04
CA GLY A 628 13.31 0.99 -7.91
C GLY A 628 13.97 -0.23 -8.54
N TYR A 629 15.21 -0.04 -8.98
CA TYR A 629 16.04 -1.08 -9.58
C TYR A 629 17.26 -1.45 -8.73
N GLY A 630 17.42 -0.79 -7.58
CA GLY A 630 18.55 -0.97 -6.67
C GLY A 630 18.51 -2.24 -5.83
N VAL A 631 19.40 -2.33 -4.86
CA VAL A 631 19.54 -3.48 -3.95
C VAL A 631 18.30 -3.70 -3.06
N ASP A 632 17.49 -2.64 -2.83
CA ASP A 632 16.31 -2.69 -1.96
C ASP A 632 15.09 -2.00 -2.61
N PRO A 633 14.51 -2.60 -3.68
CA PRO A 633 13.32 -2.07 -4.32
C PRO A 633 12.12 -2.17 -3.36
N LYS A 634 11.24 -1.17 -3.39
CA LYS A 634 10.08 -1.11 -2.50
C LYS A 634 8.84 -1.71 -3.16
N PRO A 635 8.12 -2.63 -2.49
CA PRO A 635 6.85 -3.10 -3.00
C PRO A 635 5.80 -1.97 -2.98
N VAL A 636 5.00 -1.88 -4.06
CA VAL A 636 3.89 -0.92 -4.20
C VAL A 636 2.53 -1.56 -3.96
N ASN A 637 2.46 -2.86 -3.77
CA ASN A 637 1.26 -3.57 -3.37
C ASN A 637 1.59 -4.56 -2.24
N GLU A 638 0.56 -4.97 -1.49
CA GLU A 638 0.69 -5.91 -0.36
C GLU A 638 -0.25 -7.11 -0.50
N ASP A 639 -1.05 -7.18 -1.56
CA ASP A 639 -2.12 -8.15 -1.77
C ASP A 639 -1.68 -9.40 -2.53
N TYR A 640 -0.37 -9.63 -2.67
CA TYR A 640 0.18 -10.80 -3.34
C TYR A 640 0.48 -11.96 -2.37
N PRO A 641 0.36 -13.23 -2.85
CA PRO A 641 0.81 -14.37 -2.07
C PRO A 641 2.34 -14.49 -2.08
N SER A 642 2.87 -15.09 -1.03
CA SER A 642 4.30 -15.41 -0.89
C SER A 642 4.46 -16.89 -0.54
N LEU A 643 5.16 -17.63 -1.38
CA LEU A 643 5.53 -19.03 -1.17
C LEU A 643 7.04 -19.12 -1.07
N MET A 644 7.55 -19.63 0.05
CA MET A 644 8.97 -19.87 0.28
C MET A 644 9.25 -21.33 0.57
N VAL A 645 10.25 -21.88 -0.10
CA VAL A 645 10.83 -23.20 0.19
C VAL A 645 12.30 -22.99 0.50
N GLN A 646 12.76 -23.58 1.60
CA GLN A 646 14.14 -23.50 2.04
C GLN A 646 14.67 -24.89 2.39
N TYR A 647 15.86 -25.17 1.89
CA TYR A 647 16.66 -26.33 2.28
C TYR A 647 17.95 -25.85 2.93
N VAL A 648 18.30 -26.43 4.08
CA VAL A 648 19.52 -26.13 4.82
C VAL A 648 20.29 -27.44 5.02
N HIS A 649 21.56 -27.43 4.64
CA HIS A 649 22.50 -28.49 4.89
C HIS A 649 23.58 -27.99 5.85
N GLY A 650 23.69 -28.60 7.02
CA GLY A 650 24.79 -28.39 7.97
C GLY A 650 25.95 -29.34 7.68
N GLN A 651 27.15 -28.81 7.59
CA GLN A 651 28.36 -29.57 7.27
C GLN A 651 29.27 -29.70 8.49
N LYS A 652 29.45 -30.94 9.00
CA LYS A 652 30.36 -31.25 10.11
C LYS A 652 31.83 -31.22 9.64
N ASN A 653 32.74 -30.95 10.54
CA ASN A 653 34.21 -30.97 10.40
C ASN A 653 34.80 -29.88 9.48
N LEU A 654 34.03 -29.17 8.74
CA LEU A 654 34.50 -28.01 7.95
C LEU A 654 34.42 -26.76 8.82
N LEU A 655 35.53 -26.02 9.00
CA LEU A 655 35.64 -24.88 9.93
C LEU A 655 35.25 -25.24 11.39
N ASP A 656 35.65 -26.42 11.85
CA ASP A 656 35.33 -26.94 13.21
C ASP A 656 33.82 -27.02 13.50
N SER A 657 33.02 -27.23 12.48
CA SER A 657 31.57 -27.37 12.61
C SER A 657 31.18 -28.69 13.28
N ASP A 658 30.18 -28.63 14.13
CA ASP A 658 29.84 -29.71 15.06
C ASP A 658 28.89 -30.76 14.47
N PHE A 659 27.96 -30.36 13.59
CA PHE A 659 26.88 -31.23 13.14
C PHE A 659 26.75 -31.32 11.63
N ASN A 660 26.40 -32.54 11.16
CA ASN A 660 25.78 -32.74 9.86
C ASN A 660 24.27 -32.77 10.07
N PHE A 661 23.53 -32.06 9.25
CA PHE A 661 22.08 -32.16 9.26
C PHE A 661 21.45 -31.68 7.97
N ASN A 662 20.22 -32.08 7.77
CA ASN A 662 19.38 -31.63 6.67
C ASN A 662 18.07 -31.09 7.22
N ARG A 663 17.63 -29.96 6.71
CA ARG A 663 16.37 -29.32 7.09
C ARG A 663 15.63 -28.82 5.86
N VAL A 664 14.33 -29.09 5.81
CA VAL A 664 13.42 -28.54 4.81
C VAL A 664 12.38 -27.69 5.52
N GLN A 665 12.10 -26.50 4.98
CA GLN A 665 11.11 -25.59 5.53
C GLN A 665 10.28 -24.99 4.39
N LEU A 666 8.98 -24.80 4.66
CA LEU A 666 7.99 -24.23 3.76
C LEU A 666 7.29 -23.08 4.49
N SER A 667 7.04 -21.97 3.80
CA SER A 667 6.15 -20.92 4.28
C SER A 667 5.25 -20.44 3.17
N TYR A 668 3.97 -20.27 3.49
CA TYR A 668 2.96 -19.69 2.60
C TYR A 668 2.21 -18.60 3.33
N ILE A 669 2.22 -17.37 2.76
CA ILE A 669 1.49 -16.22 3.28
C ILE A 669 0.60 -15.69 2.18
N ARG A 670 -0.66 -15.41 2.49
CA ARG A 670 -1.57 -14.77 1.55
C ARG A 670 -2.58 -13.85 2.27
N PRO A 671 -2.66 -12.57 1.91
CA PRO A 671 -3.80 -11.73 2.19
C PRO A 671 -4.91 -12.00 1.16
N TRP A 672 -6.14 -12.16 1.64
CA TRP A 672 -7.33 -12.39 0.82
C TRP A 672 -8.29 -11.23 1.02
N GLN A 673 -8.60 -10.53 -0.05
CA GLN A 673 -9.69 -9.55 -0.03
C GLN A 673 -11.02 -10.30 -0.16
N ILE A 674 -11.80 -10.35 0.93
CA ILE A 674 -13.09 -11.07 0.95
C ILE A 674 -14.23 -10.08 0.73
N GLY A 675 -14.19 -9.38 -0.39
CA GLY A 675 -15.20 -8.41 -0.78
C GLY A 675 -15.52 -7.42 0.34
N GLY A 676 -16.79 -7.05 0.50
CA GLY A 676 -17.21 -6.15 1.57
C GLY A 676 -17.13 -6.73 2.99
N ILE A 677 -16.58 -7.93 3.21
CA ILE A 677 -16.46 -8.55 4.55
C ILE A 677 -15.09 -8.23 5.19
N GLY A 678 -14.13 -7.75 4.40
CA GLY A 678 -12.83 -7.35 4.89
C GLY A 678 -11.68 -8.20 4.37
N THR A 679 -10.58 -8.24 5.12
CA THR A 679 -9.34 -8.90 4.70
C THR A 679 -9.02 -10.07 5.64
N LEU A 680 -8.82 -11.26 5.06
CA LEU A 680 -8.30 -12.42 5.76
C LEU A 680 -6.82 -12.58 5.44
N ARG A 681 -5.96 -12.63 6.43
CA ARG A 681 -4.56 -12.99 6.28
C ARG A 681 -4.35 -14.43 6.72
N THR A 682 -3.75 -15.23 5.85
CA THR A 682 -3.37 -16.61 6.12
C THR A 682 -1.85 -16.72 6.12
N SER A 683 -1.26 -17.36 7.14
CA SER A 683 0.15 -17.73 7.16
C SER A 683 0.27 -19.18 7.61
N ILE A 684 0.99 -19.98 6.84
CA ILE A 684 1.26 -21.39 7.15
C ILE A 684 2.76 -21.60 7.05
N GLU A 685 3.35 -22.22 8.06
CA GLU A 685 4.74 -22.64 8.07
C GLU A 685 4.81 -24.13 8.41
N ALA A 686 5.72 -24.85 7.75
CA ALA A 686 6.02 -26.23 8.06
C ALA A 686 7.53 -26.49 7.93
N GLY A 687 8.06 -27.37 8.73
CA GLY A 687 9.48 -27.71 8.67
C GLY A 687 9.79 -29.05 9.27
N ARG A 688 10.87 -29.65 8.78
CA ARG A 688 11.44 -30.89 9.33
C ARG A 688 12.96 -30.83 9.30
N THR A 689 13.55 -31.14 10.46
CA THR A 689 14.96 -31.43 10.62
C THR A 689 15.12 -32.93 10.74
N PHE A 690 15.96 -33.54 9.93
CA PHE A 690 16.04 -35.00 9.79
C PHE A 690 17.04 -35.64 10.77
N ASP A 691 17.89 -34.82 11.38
CA ASP A 691 18.99 -35.29 12.22
C ASP A 691 18.86 -34.73 13.63
N PRO A 692 19.38 -35.40 14.68
CA PRO A 692 19.41 -34.88 16.04
C PRO A 692 20.31 -33.65 16.14
N LEU A 693 19.82 -32.59 16.80
CA LEU A 693 20.48 -31.29 16.91
C LEU A 693 20.45 -30.72 18.32
N PRO A 694 21.43 -29.90 18.70
CA PRO A 694 21.38 -29.11 19.92
C PRO A 694 20.28 -28.04 19.80
N LEU A 695 19.78 -27.61 20.99
CA LEU A 695 18.70 -26.60 21.10
C LEU A 695 18.94 -25.35 20.24
N ALA A 696 20.21 -24.93 20.16
CA ALA A 696 20.63 -23.77 19.37
C ALA A 696 20.35 -23.91 17.85
N LEU A 697 20.14 -25.13 17.36
CA LEU A 697 19.81 -25.42 15.95
C LEU A 697 18.39 -25.96 15.74
N LEU A 698 17.67 -26.36 16.78
CA LEU A 698 16.29 -26.83 16.67
C LEU A 698 15.34 -25.70 16.34
N HIS A 699 14.17 -26.04 15.83
CA HIS A 699 13.08 -25.09 15.67
C HIS A 699 12.41 -24.84 17.01
N VAL A 700 12.36 -23.56 17.41
CA VAL A 700 11.63 -23.10 18.59
C VAL A 700 10.35 -22.44 18.13
N VAL A 701 9.21 -22.84 18.72
CA VAL A 701 7.93 -22.22 18.39
C VAL A 701 7.98 -20.74 18.81
N PRO A 702 7.74 -19.79 17.92
CA PRO A 702 7.99 -18.38 18.17
C PRO A 702 6.98 -17.78 19.16
N GLY A 703 7.32 -17.75 20.44
CA GLY A 703 6.58 -17.01 21.48
C GLY A 703 6.74 -15.49 21.31
N ASN A 704 5.84 -14.73 21.90
CA ASN A 704 5.94 -13.28 21.94
C ASN A 704 5.85 -12.79 23.38
N GLN A 705 6.97 -12.34 23.93
CA GLN A 705 7.08 -11.74 25.26
C GLN A 705 7.13 -10.21 25.22
N THR A 706 6.66 -9.58 24.15
CA THR A 706 6.55 -8.12 24.06
C THR A 706 5.09 -7.67 24.16
N LEU A 707 4.86 -6.43 24.52
CA LEU A 707 3.53 -5.81 24.45
C LEU A 707 3.09 -5.49 23.02
N PHE A 708 3.95 -5.75 22.02
CA PHE A 708 3.64 -5.49 20.62
C PHE A 708 3.04 -6.72 19.93
N THR A 709 2.06 -6.49 19.06
CA THR A 709 1.57 -7.52 18.16
C THR A 709 2.64 -7.80 17.09
N ILE A 710 3.25 -9.00 17.15
CA ILE A 710 4.22 -9.48 16.18
C ILE A 710 3.55 -10.58 15.35
N TYR A 711 3.52 -10.45 14.03
CA TYR A 711 2.92 -11.45 13.15
C TYR A 711 3.66 -12.78 13.22
N ASN A 712 2.93 -13.88 12.99
CA ASN A 712 3.44 -15.25 13.01
C ASN A 712 4.11 -15.66 14.34
N THR A 713 3.65 -15.10 15.47
CA THR A 713 4.06 -15.46 16.81
C THR A 713 2.86 -15.86 17.67
N PHE A 714 3.12 -16.48 18.81
CA PHE A 714 2.15 -16.90 19.80
C PHE A 714 2.25 -16.02 21.06
N PRO A 715 1.37 -15.04 21.27
CA PRO A 715 1.45 -14.09 22.39
C PRO A 715 1.38 -14.71 23.79
N ASN A 716 0.79 -15.90 23.94
CA ASN A 716 0.69 -16.58 25.24
C ASN A 716 1.74 -17.67 25.45
N LEU A 717 2.67 -17.87 24.51
CA LEU A 717 3.84 -18.72 24.71
C LEU A 717 5.03 -17.95 25.25
N ASP A 718 5.71 -18.56 26.21
CA ASP A 718 7.05 -18.15 26.60
C ASP A 718 8.08 -18.61 25.58
N PHE A 719 9.24 -17.94 25.58
CA PHE A 719 10.36 -18.36 24.75
C PHE A 719 10.83 -19.76 25.17
N TYR A 720 11.03 -20.63 24.17
CA TYR A 720 11.44 -22.02 24.35
C TYR A 720 10.43 -22.92 25.09
N GLU A 721 9.19 -22.52 25.23
CA GLU A 721 8.15 -23.37 25.83
C GLU A 721 7.91 -24.64 25.00
N PHE A 722 7.93 -24.48 23.65
CA PHE A 722 7.88 -25.59 22.71
C PHE A 722 9.06 -25.56 21.75
N VAL A 723 9.70 -26.74 21.61
CA VAL A 723 10.83 -27.00 20.70
C VAL A 723 10.47 -28.18 19.82
N THR A 724 10.80 -28.13 18.56
CA THR A 724 10.37 -29.15 17.59
C THR A 724 11.48 -29.49 16.58
N ASP A 725 11.50 -30.73 16.11
CA ASP A 725 12.25 -31.17 14.94
C ASP A 725 11.35 -31.21 13.67
N THR A 726 10.07 -31.49 13.86
CA THR A 726 9.05 -31.46 12.82
C THR A 726 7.87 -30.60 13.29
N TYR A 727 7.38 -29.67 12.48
CA TYR A 727 6.27 -28.80 12.83
C TYR A 727 5.42 -28.39 11.66
N VAL A 728 4.19 -28.04 11.96
CA VAL A 728 3.26 -27.29 11.12
C VAL A 728 2.61 -26.22 11.99
N SER A 729 2.71 -24.98 11.57
CA SER A 729 2.12 -23.81 12.23
C SER A 729 1.19 -23.07 11.29
N GLY A 730 0.07 -22.59 11.80
CA GLY A 730 -0.92 -21.85 11.03
C GLY A 730 -1.42 -20.62 11.79
N HIS A 731 -1.54 -19.48 11.10
CA HIS A 731 -2.10 -18.24 11.62
C HIS A 731 -3.17 -17.73 10.65
N LEU A 732 -4.35 -17.48 11.16
CA LEU A 732 -5.48 -16.89 10.47
C LEU A 732 -5.88 -15.62 11.20
N GLU A 733 -5.93 -14.49 10.51
CA GLU A 733 -6.39 -13.22 11.07
C GLU A 733 -7.37 -12.58 10.10
N HIS A 734 -8.58 -12.26 10.57
CA HIS A 734 -9.60 -11.58 9.79
C HIS A 734 -9.89 -10.20 10.36
N ASN A 735 -9.70 -9.18 9.53
CA ASN A 735 -10.05 -7.80 9.80
C ASN A 735 -11.35 -7.46 9.05
N PHE A 736 -12.44 -7.21 9.77
CA PHE A 736 -13.76 -6.89 9.19
C PHE A 736 -13.86 -5.45 8.68
N ASN A 737 -12.81 -4.65 8.80
CA ASN A 737 -12.75 -3.26 8.35
C ASN A 737 -13.88 -2.36 8.94
N GLY A 738 -14.34 -2.65 10.15
CA GLY A 738 -15.39 -1.90 10.83
C GLY A 738 -16.82 -2.25 10.40
N ARG A 739 -17.01 -3.32 9.60
CA ARG A 739 -18.31 -3.69 9.06
C ARG A 739 -19.33 -4.06 10.14
N LEU A 740 -18.91 -4.70 11.22
CA LEU A 740 -19.82 -5.07 12.32
C LEU A 740 -20.11 -3.84 13.18
N PHE A 741 -19.09 -3.10 13.61
CA PHE A 741 -19.24 -1.92 14.46
C PHE A 741 -19.98 -0.78 13.78
N SER A 742 -19.90 -0.65 12.46
CA SER A 742 -20.65 0.36 11.70
C SER A 742 -22.17 0.18 11.79
N ARG A 743 -22.63 -1.03 12.15
CA ARG A 743 -24.07 -1.33 12.36
C ARG A 743 -24.57 -0.89 13.73
N ILE A 744 -23.65 -0.62 14.66
CA ILE A 744 -23.98 -0.20 16.03
C ILE A 744 -23.85 1.33 16.10
N PRO A 745 -24.95 2.09 16.29
CA PRO A 745 -24.95 3.54 16.11
C PRO A 745 -23.88 4.30 16.89
N PHE A 746 -23.63 3.97 18.15
CA PHE A 746 -22.64 4.68 18.99
C PHE A 746 -21.18 4.28 18.65
N LEU A 747 -20.91 3.06 18.16
CA LEU A 747 -19.58 2.63 17.73
C LEU A 747 -19.22 3.15 16.34
N ARG A 748 -20.22 3.42 15.51
CA ARG A 748 -20.03 3.92 14.15
C ARG A 748 -19.20 5.19 14.12
N ALA A 749 -19.48 6.14 15.03
CA ALA A 749 -18.78 7.42 15.09
C ALA A 749 -17.30 7.29 15.47
N LEU A 750 -16.91 6.17 16.07
CA LEU A 750 -15.53 5.90 16.49
C LEU A 750 -14.66 5.27 15.39
N ASN A 751 -15.28 4.84 14.28
CA ASN A 751 -14.61 4.17 13.15
C ASN A 751 -13.72 2.98 13.55
N LEU A 752 -14.06 2.29 14.64
CA LEU A 752 -13.32 1.13 15.11
C LEU A 752 -13.43 -0.04 14.14
N ARG A 753 -12.42 -0.93 14.16
CA ARG A 753 -12.35 -2.12 13.30
C ARG A 753 -12.22 -3.37 14.15
N GLU A 754 -13.06 -4.35 13.85
CA GLU A 754 -13.04 -5.65 14.52
C GLU A 754 -12.02 -6.55 13.87
N ILE A 755 -11.25 -7.23 14.68
CA ILE A 755 -10.24 -8.19 14.24
C ILE A 755 -10.42 -9.46 15.06
N ILE A 756 -10.40 -10.60 14.39
CA ILE A 756 -10.35 -11.91 15.05
C ILE A 756 -9.14 -12.68 14.52
N GLY A 757 -8.50 -13.43 15.40
CA GLY A 757 -7.36 -14.27 15.05
C GLY A 757 -7.48 -15.65 15.65
N VAL A 758 -7.01 -16.66 14.91
CA VAL A 758 -6.79 -18.02 15.39
C VAL A 758 -5.42 -18.46 14.90
N ARG A 759 -4.66 -19.06 15.79
CA ARG A 759 -3.34 -19.58 15.48
C ARG A 759 -3.11 -20.91 16.18
N GLY A 760 -2.33 -21.76 15.54
CA GLY A 760 -2.02 -23.05 16.14
C GLY A 760 -0.70 -23.62 15.60
N VAL A 761 -0.10 -24.51 16.37
CA VAL A 761 1.09 -25.26 15.99
C VAL A 761 0.99 -26.68 16.51
N TRP A 762 1.33 -27.60 15.64
CA TRP A 762 1.60 -29.00 15.98
C TRP A 762 3.04 -29.33 15.65
N GLY A 763 3.69 -30.14 16.48
CA GLY A 763 5.05 -30.56 16.19
C GLY A 763 5.52 -31.70 17.10
N THR A 764 6.63 -32.32 16.71
CA THR A 764 7.28 -33.40 17.42
C THR A 764 8.69 -33.02 17.83
N LEU A 765 9.21 -33.72 18.82
CA LEU A 765 10.62 -33.70 19.22
C LEU A 765 11.03 -35.13 19.53
N SER A 766 12.03 -35.65 18.82
CA SER A 766 12.47 -37.03 18.95
C SER A 766 13.23 -37.24 20.28
N GLU A 767 13.26 -38.48 20.75
CA GLU A 767 14.01 -38.88 21.97
C GLU A 767 15.51 -38.63 21.79
N GLU A 768 16.06 -38.75 20.58
CA GLU A 768 17.46 -38.44 20.29
C GLU A 768 17.75 -36.96 20.48
N ASN A 769 16.84 -36.08 20.08
CA ASN A 769 16.98 -34.64 20.33
C ASN A 769 16.94 -34.33 21.82
N ILE A 770 16.05 -34.97 22.60
CA ILE A 770 15.95 -34.81 24.04
C ILE A 770 17.23 -35.27 24.71
N ALA A 771 17.72 -36.48 24.36
CA ALA A 771 18.94 -37.04 24.90
C ALA A 771 20.17 -36.18 24.61
N LEU A 772 20.28 -35.68 23.37
CA LEU A 772 21.38 -34.79 22.99
C LEU A 772 21.45 -33.52 23.83
N ASN A 773 20.30 -32.96 24.21
CA ASN A 773 20.18 -31.71 24.98
C ASN A 773 20.08 -31.92 26.51
N ALA A 774 20.16 -33.17 27.02
CA ALA A 774 20.05 -33.48 28.42
C ALA A 774 21.06 -32.72 29.33
N PRO A 775 22.33 -32.42 28.91
CA PRO A 775 23.26 -31.66 29.71
C PRO A 775 22.81 -30.24 30.05
N SER A 776 21.94 -29.63 29.25
CA SER A 776 21.38 -28.30 29.54
C SER A 776 20.43 -28.29 30.73
N ARG A 777 19.91 -29.45 31.12
CA ARG A 777 18.89 -29.60 32.17
C ARG A 777 17.61 -28.83 31.94
N LEU A 778 17.39 -28.35 30.69
CA LEU A 778 16.16 -27.68 30.29
C LEU A 778 15.10 -28.76 29.95
N THR A 779 13.85 -28.52 30.39
CA THR A 779 12.73 -29.35 29.99
C THR A 779 12.30 -28.95 28.61
N LEU A 780 12.55 -29.80 27.61
CA LEU A 780 12.13 -29.59 26.23
C LEU A 780 10.79 -30.26 25.97
N ASN A 781 9.80 -29.47 25.54
CA ASN A 781 8.46 -29.95 25.25
C ASN A 781 8.11 -29.69 23.78
N ALA A 782 7.26 -30.55 23.22
CA ALA A 782 6.66 -30.35 21.90
C ALA A 782 5.14 -30.53 21.97
N PRO A 783 4.35 -29.81 21.16
CA PRO A 783 2.90 -29.93 21.12
C PRO A 783 2.50 -31.13 20.23
N ASN A 784 2.87 -32.35 20.64
CA ASN A 784 2.77 -33.57 19.85
C ASN A 784 1.45 -34.34 20.06
N LYS A 785 0.89 -34.33 21.28
CA LYS A 785 -0.37 -35.02 21.61
C LYS A 785 -1.57 -34.29 21.00
N ASN A 786 -1.64 -33.00 21.20
CA ASN A 786 -2.66 -32.10 20.63
C ASN A 786 -1.94 -30.88 20.07
N ALA A 787 -2.44 -30.31 18.98
CA ALA A 787 -1.94 -29.04 18.50
C ALA A 787 -2.14 -27.97 19.56
N TYR A 788 -1.12 -27.19 19.85
CA TYR A 788 -1.27 -25.95 20.64
C TYR A 788 -2.04 -24.94 19.82
N TRP A 789 -2.94 -24.17 20.45
CA TRP A 789 -3.69 -23.13 19.76
C TRP A 789 -4.05 -21.95 20.66
N GLU A 790 -4.21 -20.80 20.03
CA GLU A 790 -4.68 -19.56 20.63
C GLU A 790 -5.72 -18.90 19.74
N TYR A 791 -6.57 -18.08 20.35
CA TYR A 791 -7.44 -17.18 19.60
C TYR A 791 -7.31 -15.75 20.15
N SER A 792 -7.66 -14.77 19.32
CA SER A 792 -7.61 -13.37 19.69
C SER A 792 -8.83 -12.60 19.22
N VAL A 793 -9.21 -11.60 19.99
CA VAL A 793 -10.20 -10.59 19.62
C VAL A 793 -9.52 -9.24 19.74
N GLY A 794 -9.50 -8.50 18.64
CA GLY A 794 -8.82 -7.22 18.54
C GLY A 794 -9.76 -6.09 18.16
N ILE A 795 -9.42 -4.90 18.64
CA ILE A 795 -10.02 -3.64 18.23
C ILE A 795 -8.92 -2.79 17.63
N GLY A 796 -9.04 -2.54 16.34
CA GLY A 796 -8.15 -1.64 15.59
C GLY A 796 -8.77 -0.27 15.39
N ASN A 797 -7.95 0.61 14.85
CA ASN A 797 -8.35 1.98 14.51
C ASN A 797 -8.67 2.87 15.72
N ILE A 798 -8.17 2.54 16.90
CA ILE A 798 -8.30 3.37 18.10
C ILE A 798 -7.47 4.64 17.83
N PHE A 799 -8.14 5.80 17.86
CA PHE A 799 -7.54 7.10 17.48
C PHE A 799 -6.86 7.10 16.09
N LYS A 800 -7.33 6.24 15.18
CA LYS A 800 -6.81 6.02 13.80
C LYS A 800 -5.42 5.35 13.70
N VAL A 801 -4.75 5.07 14.80
CA VAL A 801 -3.35 4.60 14.80
C VAL A 801 -3.09 3.38 15.68
N PHE A 802 -3.91 3.14 16.71
CA PHE A 802 -3.67 2.05 17.64
C PHE A 802 -4.57 0.84 17.37
N ARG A 803 -4.02 -0.32 17.68
CA ARG A 803 -4.71 -1.60 17.77
C ARG A 803 -4.39 -2.25 19.11
N ILE A 804 -5.38 -2.88 19.72
CA ILE A 804 -5.27 -3.66 20.93
C ILE A 804 -5.89 -5.03 20.68
N ASP A 805 -5.18 -6.10 21.01
CA ASP A 805 -5.60 -7.49 20.88
C ASP A 805 -5.62 -8.15 22.25
N ALA A 806 -6.73 -8.77 22.61
CA ALA A 806 -6.87 -9.69 23.71
C ALA A 806 -6.62 -11.11 23.18
N ASN A 807 -5.59 -11.77 23.66
CA ASN A 807 -5.16 -13.09 23.22
C ASN A 807 -5.47 -14.12 24.31
N PHE A 808 -6.05 -15.25 23.94
CA PHE A 808 -6.48 -16.31 24.82
C PHE A 808 -5.82 -17.62 24.41
N ARG A 809 -5.25 -18.33 25.39
CA ARG A 809 -4.66 -19.66 25.22
C ARG A 809 -5.74 -20.71 25.27
N GLY A 810 -5.79 -21.61 24.28
CA GLY A 810 -6.87 -22.58 24.10
C GLY A 810 -6.64 -23.91 24.81
N ASN A 811 -5.38 -24.29 25.03
CA ASN A 811 -5.01 -25.55 25.68
C ASN A 811 -3.61 -25.46 26.33
N TYR A 812 -3.10 -26.58 26.88
CA TYR A 812 -1.83 -26.63 27.64
C TYR A 812 -1.79 -25.63 28.81
N LEU A 813 -2.91 -25.41 29.49
CA LEU A 813 -3.04 -24.49 30.61
C LEU A 813 -2.42 -25.02 31.90
N ASP A 814 -2.14 -26.29 31.99
CA ASP A 814 -1.51 -27.03 33.10
C ASP A 814 0.02 -26.97 33.07
N VAL A 815 0.62 -26.45 31.99
CA VAL A 815 2.08 -26.28 31.91
C VAL A 815 2.55 -25.21 32.93
N PRO A 816 3.58 -25.49 33.75
CA PRO A 816 4.08 -24.50 34.71
C PRO A 816 4.48 -23.18 34.03
N GLY A 817 3.97 -22.07 34.52
CA GLY A 817 4.21 -20.75 33.95
C GLY A 817 3.35 -20.41 32.73
N ALA A 818 2.41 -21.27 32.30
CA ALA A 818 1.53 -21.02 31.19
C ALA A 818 0.72 -19.74 31.39
N ARG A 819 0.77 -18.85 30.38
CA ARG A 819 -0.03 -17.63 30.38
C ARG A 819 -1.37 -17.91 29.72
N PRO A 820 -2.50 -17.88 30.46
CA PRO A 820 -3.82 -18.12 29.87
C PRO A 820 -4.31 -16.97 29.00
N PHE A 821 -3.81 -15.76 29.26
CA PHE A 821 -4.26 -14.51 28.64
C PHE A 821 -3.11 -13.52 28.52
N SER A 822 -3.12 -12.74 27.42
CA SER A 822 -2.23 -11.61 27.26
C SER A 822 -2.91 -10.50 26.46
N ILE A 823 -2.39 -9.28 26.60
CA ILE A 823 -2.78 -8.13 25.80
C ILE A 823 -1.57 -7.72 24.97
N THR A 824 -1.78 -7.57 23.67
CA THR A 824 -0.79 -7.00 22.77
C THR A 824 -1.38 -5.83 22.01
N GLY A 825 -0.54 -4.93 21.54
CA GLY A 825 -0.95 -3.79 20.78
C GLY A 825 -0.02 -3.51 19.60
N SER A 826 -0.50 -2.75 18.65
CA SER A 826 0.34 -2.24 17.58
C SER A 826 0.00 -0.78 17.29
N PHE A 827 0.97 -0.09 16.74
CA PHE A 827 0.85 1.27 16.28
C PHE A 827 1.18 1.30 14.78
N GLY A 828 0.37 2.00 13.99
CA GLY A 828 0.60 2.14 12.56
C GLY A 828 -0.37 3.12 11.92
N PHE A 829 0.08 3.74 10.85
CA PHE A 829 -0.70 4.66 10.02
C PHE A 829 -1.35 3.87 8.85
N GLY A 830 -2.37 3.08 9.14
CA GLY A 830 -3.13 2.36 8.12
C GLY A 830 -4.37 3.14 7.65
N PHE A 831 -4.74 2.99 6.36
CA PHE A 831 -5.99 3.54 5.78
C PHE A 831 -7.24 2.85 6.27
#